data_ed6fa7d415dc6952280af65d2c85a2f7
#
_entry.id   ed6fa7d415dc6952280af65d2c85a2f7
#
_cell.length_a   1.000
_cell.length_b   1.000
_cell.length_c   1.000
_cell.angle_alpha   90.00
_cell.angle_beta   90.00
_cell.angle_gamma   90.00
#
_symmetry.space_group_name_H-M   'P 1'
#
loop_
_entity.id
_entity.type
_entity.pdbx_description
1 polymer ?
#
loop_
_entity_poly.entity_id
_entity_poly.type
_entity_poly.pdbx_seq_one_letter_code
_entity_poly.pdbx_strand_id
1 'polypeptide(L)'
;MKYTKNLLYLLFLVSLLITSCGEKQTKQTIINCDSNVNIYYPSGYDKSSHTPSFAILNEPSPVEKVLDSSSLKVSFSEFSDRQIAQVSFGSNVDLYGTGEVMGDLIRNGKTVKLWNTDNYGYGKDNGQRLYQSHPWVLGVGENGKSFGVIADNTWKMEISLGERITFSSEGPAFRVIVIEKDSPQEVMKELGKLTGTIELPPLWSLGFHQCRYSYYPDERVKSLADTMRLKNIPCDVIWMDIDYMQNFKIFTFDSIHFPNPKETNDYLHKNDFKSVWMIDPGIKAEKGFFVYDSGEKINAWVQTRNDSVFLGKVWPGDCVFPDFTQSKVSKWWGGLYENFMAKGVDGVWNDMNEPAVFETVDWTMPDSNKHVGDENIKNDIHLRYHNVYGMMMVESSRNGIIKSNPDKRPFVLTRSNFLGGHRYAATWTGDNNSSMKHLKQSIPMSLNLSLSGQPFNGPDIGGFAGNATPELYAHWIAVGAFYPFSRAHSTKGSINQEPWSFGEEVETVSREALQRRYRLLPYLYTLFWESANTGMPVMRPVFFNNPAEKYLRTEQENFLLGSDLLIVPKWSENGQIPAGNWRNISINGEKSQNHKYHPDVLIRPGAIVPLCNPIVSTNSFSLDTITLIVSLDSNLSAKGILYSDLGEGYGYQDGEFSL
;
A
#
# COMPACT_ATOMS: atom_id res chain seq x y z
N MET A 1 62.03 -0.45 28.63
CA MET A 1 61.47 0.88 28.31
C MET A 1 61.77 1.41 26.90
N LYS A 2 62.27 0.60 25.97
CA LYS A 2 62.50 1.00 24.54
C LYS A 2 61.48 0.40 23.53
N TYR A 3 60.72 -0.59 23.96
CA TYR A 3 59.72 -1.25 23.05
C TYR A 3 58.33 -0.63 23.12
N THR A 4 57.99 0.14 24.12
CA THR A 4 56.67 0.79 24.25
C THR A 4 56.51 2.09 23.45
N LYS A 5 57.61 2.76 23.09
CA LYS A 5 57.54 3.98 22.25
C LYS A 5 57.29 3.68 20.77
N ASN A 6 57.82 2.58 20.27
CA ASN A 6 57.61 2.20 18.86
C ASN A 6 56.20 1.64 18.55
N LEU A 7 55.54 1.07 19.56
CA LEU A 7 54.20 0.57 19.39
C LEU A 7 53.16 1.73 19.37
N LEU A 8 53.40 2.81 20.11
CA LEU A 8 52.55 4.01 20.06
C LEU A 8 52.70 4.79 18.74
N TYR A 9 53.88 4.81 18.15
CA TYR A 9 54.09 5.45 16.81
C TYR A 9 53.49 4.61 15.68
N LEU A 10 53.50 3.29 15.79
CA LEU A 10 52.84 2.42 14.80
C LEU A 10 51.29 2.49 14.89
N LEU A 11 50.73 2.60 16.10
CA LEU A 11 49.30 2.82 16.32
C LEU A 11 48.83 4.22 15.86
N PHE A 12 49.71 5.26 15.98
CA PHE A 12 49.40 6.59 15.47
C PHE A 12 49.53 6.69 13.93
N LEU A 13 50.43 5.93 13.32
CA LEU A 13 50.56 5.85 11.86
C LEU A 13 49.46 4.97 11.22
N VAL A 14 48.99 3.94 11.92
CA VAL A 14 47.87 3.12 11.46
C VAL A 14 46.53 3.87 11.62
N SER A 15 46.39 4.72 12.65
CA SER A 15 45.19 5.59 12.78
C SER A 15 45.18 6.74 11.76
N LEU A 16 46.34 7.16 11.22
CA LEU A 16 46.41 8.16 10.14
C LEU A 16 46.27 7.58 8.74
N LEU A 17 46.38 6.25 8.59
CA LEU A 17 46.13 5.57 7.31
C LEU A 17 44.68 5.06 7.12
N ILE A 18 43.86 5.12 8.18
CA ILE A 18 42.40 4.77 8.11
C ILE A 18 41.56 6.00 7.75
N THR A 19 42.10 7.19 7.66
CA THR A 19 41.37 8.45 7.35
C THR A 19 41.44 8.87 5.89
N SER A 20 41.68 7.98 4.95
CA SER A 20 41.81 8.34 3.52
C SER A 20 40.84 7.60 2.58
N CYS A 21 39.71 7.07 3.08
CA CYS A 21 38.53 6.86 2.25
C CYS A 21 37.52 7.96 2.64
N GLY A 22 37.82 9.20 2.29
CA GLY A 22 36.98 10.33 2.62
C GLY A 22 35.71 10.36 1.77
N GLU A 23 34.57 10.53 2.43
CA GLU A 23 33.32 10.90 1.82
C GLU A 23 33.52 12.17 0.96
N LYS A 24 33.40 12.03 -0.34
CA LYS A 24 33.66 13.14 -1.29
C LYS A 24 32.38 13.96 -1.41
N GLN A 25 32.30 15.07 -0.68
CA GLN A 25 31.19 16.00 -0.81
C GLN A 25 31.09 16.56 -2.23
N THR A 26 29.85 16.60 -2.75
CA THR A 26 29.54 17.15 -4.06
C THR A 26 28.82 18.50 -3.92
N LYS A 27 29.08 19.43 -4.88
CA LYS A 27 28.32 20.68 -4.97
C LYS A 27 26.86 20.37 -5.30
N GLN A 28 25.96 21.27 -4.92
CA GLN A 28 24.51 21.14 -5.18
C GLN A 28 23.96 22.41 -5.79
N THR A 29 22.86 22.24 -6.52
CA THR A 29 21.99 23.34 -6.99
C THR A 29 20.65 23.21 -6.29
N ILE A 30 20.09 24.33 -5.83
CA ILE A 30 18.79 24.36 -5.14
C ILE A 30 17.80 25.12 -6.03
N ILE A 31 16.64 24.55 -6.26
CA ILE A 31 15.52 25.21 -6.92
C ILE A 31 14.40 25.36 -5.87
N ASN A 32 14.09 26.60 -5.53
CA ASN A 32 12.94 26.90 -4.69
C ASN A 32 11.68 26.86 -5.55
N CYS A 33 10.64 26.21 -5.04
CA CYS A 33 9.34 26.10 -5.70
C CYS A 33 8.26 26.76 -4.84
N ASP A 34 7.08 26.91 -5.43
CA ASP A 34 5.91 27.38 -4.68
C ASP A 34 5.57 26.41 -3.53
N SER A 35 4.69 26.85 -2.65
CA SER A 35 4.19 26.03 -1.55
C SER A 35 5.26 25.49 -0.57
N ASN A 36 6.40 26.17 -0.42
CA ASN A 36 7.51 25.72 0.46
C ASN A 36 8.04 24.33 0.10
N VAL A 37 8.20 24.10 -1.20
CA VAL A 37 8.85 22.92 -1.76
C VAL A 37 10.21 23.34 -2.31
N ASN A 38 11.26 22.57 -1.99
CA ASN A 38 12.62 22.80 -2.48
C ASN A 38 13.15 21.54 -3.15
N ILE A 39 13.78 21.70 -4.33
CA ILE A 39 14.43 20.61 -5.04
C ILE A 39 15.94 20.80 -4.97
N TYR A 40 16.64 19.78 -4.52
CA TYR A 40 18.09 19.75 -4.39
C TYR A 40 18.67 18.78 -5.43
N TYR A 41 19.57 19.30 -6.27
CA TYR A 41 20.28 18.54 -7.30
C TYR A 41 21.76 18.45 -6.95
N PRO A 42 22.35 17.22 -6.83
CA PRO A 42 23.79 17.09 -6.68
C PRO A 42 24.50 17.44 -7.97
N SER A 43 25.80 17.82 -7.86
CA SER A 43 26.69 17.88 -9.01
C SER A 43 26.77 16.51 -9.66
N GLY A 44 26.65 16.44 -10.99
CA GLY A 44 26.63 15.17 -11.73
C GLY A 44 25.26 14.54 -11.88
N TYR A 45 24.19 15.21 -11.39
CA TYR A 45 22.82 14.75 -11.68
C TYR A 45 22.55 14.79 -13.18
N ASP A 46 22.21 13.62 -13.72
CA ASP A 46 21.73 13.50 -15.10
C ASP A 46 20.21 13.22 -15.10
N LYS A 47 19.44 14.24 -15.50
CA LYS A 47 17.98 14.13 -15.60
C LYS A 47 17.55 12.92 -16.44
N SER A 48 18.31 12.59 -17.48
CA SER A 48 17.96 11.49 -18.40
C SER A 48 18.02 10.12 -17.74
N SER A 49 18.81 9.96 -16.66
CA SER A 49 18.88 8.72 -15.86
C SER A 49 17.73 8.54 -14.89
N HIS A 50 16.87 9.57 -14.73
CA HIS A 50 15.72 9.58 -13.81
C HIS A 50 14.42 9.98 -14.50
N THR A 51 14.35 9.93 -15.82
CA THR A 51 13.15 10.23 -16.60
C THR A 51 12.57 8.94 -17.19
N PRO A 52 11.24 8.70 -17.04
CA PRO A 52 10.32 9.50 -16.22
C PRO A 52 10.58 9.29 -14.72
N SER A 53 10.16 10.26 -13.88
CA SER A 53 10.02 9.97 -12.45
C SER A 53 8.80 9.08 -12.24
N PHE A 54 8.96 7.97 -11.51
CA PHE A 54 7.84 7.10 -11.15
C PHE A 54 7.07 7.63 -9.94
N ALA A 55 7.74 8.35 -9.05
CA ALA A 55 7.13 8.95 -7.87
C ALA A 55 6.36 10.24 -8.22
N ILE A 56 6.99 11.15 -8.95
CA ILE A 56 6.47 12.50 -9.19
C ILE A 56 5.64 12.54 -10.47
N LEU A 57 4.36 12.85 -10.31
CA LEU A 57 3.42 13.08 -11.43
C LEU A 57 3.45 14.55 -11.85
N ASN A 58 3.42 15.47 -10.89
CA ASN A 58 3.36 16.90 -11.11
C ASN A 58 4.65 17.55 -10.60
N GLU A 59 5.49 18.02 -11.51
CA GLU A 59 6.70 18.75 -11.15
C GLU A 59 6.32 20.07 -10.46
N PRO A 60 6.92 20.40 -9.29
CA PRO A 60 6.62 21.66 -8.62
C PRO A 60 7.16 22.85 -9.41
N SER A 61 6.42 23.95 -9.43
CA SER A 61 6.76 25.14 -10.21
C SER A 61 7.85 25.97 -9.53
N PRO A 62 8.98 26.29 -10.20
CA PRO A 62 10.02 27.16 -9.67
C PRO A 62 9.49 28.58 -9.38
N VAL A 63 10.02 29.20 -8.31
CA VAL A 63 9.74 30.60 -7.95
C VAL A 63 11.04 31.40 -7.86
N GLU A 64 11.01 32.67 -8.31
CA GLU A 64 12.19 33.52 -8.28
C GLU A 64 12.57 33.99 -6.85
N LYS A 65 11.61 33.98 -5.94
CA LYS A 65 11.83 34.43 -4.57
C LYS A 65 12.53 33.34 -3.77
N VAL A 66 13.76 33.64 -3.34
CA VAL A 66 14.44 32.81 -2.32
C VAL A 66 13.59 32.92 -1.05
N LEU A 67 12.89 31.87 -0.72
CA LEU A 67 12.20 31.75 0.55
C LEU A 67 13.24 31.68 1.66
N ASP A 68 13.07 32.47 2.72
CA ASP A 68 13.95 32.48 3.89
C ASP A 68 14.22 31.07 4.40
N SER A 69 15.50 30.77 4.48
CA SER A 69 16.15 29.61 5.09
C SER A 69 15.25 28.42 5.45
N SER A 70 15.24 27.39 4.59
CA SER A 70 14.83 26.04 4.98
C SER A 70 15.49 25.66 6.32
N SER A 71 14.70 25.11 7.25
CA SER A 71 15.21 24.58 8.50
C SER A 71 16.05 23.32 8.32
N LEU A 72 15.92 22.70 7.15
CA LEU A 72 16.60 21.48 6.74
C LEU A 72 17.85 21.77 5.91
N LYS A 73 18.91 21.01 6.16
CA LYS A 73 20.15 21.09 5.36
C LYS A 73 20.35 19.80 4.61
N VAL A 74 20.31 19.90 3.28
CA VAL A 74 20.59 18.77 2.38
C VAL A 74 22.06 18.82 1.96
N SER A 75 22.72 17.69 1.91
CA SER A 75 24.08 17.54 1.37
C SER A 75 24.18 16.22 0.61
N PHE A 76 25.08 16.19 -0.37
CA PHE A 76 25.34 15.02 -1.19
C PHE A 76 26.80 14.62 -1.12
N SER A 77 27.03 13.31 -1.21
CA SER A 77 28.37 12.72 -1.23
C SER A 77 28.35 11.39 -1.98
N GLU A 78 29.55 10.88 -2.24
CA GLU A 78 29.76 9.56 -2.79
C GLU A 78 30.68 8.77 -1.85
N PHE A 79 30.30 7.52 -1.57
CA PHE A 79 31.07 6.62 -0.73
C PHE A 79 30.94 5.17 -1.23
N SER A 80 32.03 4.49 -1.50
CA SER A 80 32.08 3.10 -1.96
C SER A 80 31.10 2.81 -3.11
N ASP A 81 31.15 3.63 -4.16
CA ASP A 81 30.31 3.56 -5.37
C ASP A 81 28.79 3.75 -5.10
N ARG A 82 28.42 4.22 -3.90
CA ARG A 82 27.02 4.58 -3.58
C ARG A 82 26.86 6.10 -3.57
N GLN A 83 25.76 6.55 -4.13
CA GLN A 83 25.32 7.94 -4.06
C GLN A 83 24.55 8.18 -2.76
N ILE A 84 24.96 9.19 -2.02
CA ILE A 84 24.42 9.49 -0.69
C ILE A 84 23.80 10.88 -0.68
N ALA A 85 22.56 10.96 -0.18
CA ALA A 85 21.93 12.22 0.18
C ALA A 85 21.65 12.23 1.69
N GLN A 86 22.05 13.30 2.37
CA GLN A 86 21.82 13.48 3.81
C GLN A 86 20.95 14.70 4.04
N VAL A 87 19.94 14.55 4.91
CA VAL A 87 19.06 15.64 5.33
C VAL A 87 19.19 15.79 6.84
N SER A 88 19.77 16.91 7.28
CA SER A 88 19.87 17.27 8.69
C SER A 88 18.65 18.08 9.11
N PHE A 89 18.12 17.79 10.27
CA PHE A 89 16.94 18.43 10.86
C PHE A 89 17.18 18.78 12.35
N GLY A 90 16.28 19.52 12.97
CA GLY A 90 16.37 19.93 14.37
C GLY A 90 16.18 18.76 15.34
N SER A 91 16.38 19.03 16.63
CA SER A 91 16.11 18.05 17.71
C SER A 91 14.60 17.82 17.89
N ASN A 92 14.24 16.72 18.57
CA ASN A 92 12.86 16.38 18.93
C ASN A 92 11.91 16.20 17.73
N VAL A 93 12.42 15.64 16.63
CA VAL A 93 11.65 15.26 15.44
C VAL A 93 11.40 13.75 15.47
N ASP A 94 10.16 13.37 15.31
CA ASP A 94 9.75 11.98 15.11
C ASP A 94 9.56 11.72 13.61
N LEU A 95 10.12 10.60 13.11
CA LEU A 95 10.17 10.23 11.70
C LEU A 95 9.20 9.08 11.42
N TYR A 96 8.50 9.14 10.29
CA TYR A 96 7.48 8.19 9.85
C TYR A 96 7.60 7.92 8.34
N GLY A 97 6.74 7.03 7.82
CA GLY A 97 6.68 6.72 6.40
C GLY A 97 7.59 5.55 6.03
N THR A 98 8.38 5.69 4.98
CA THR A 98 9.26 4.64 4.42
C THR A 98 8.53 3.42 3.85
N GLY A 99 7.21 3.50 3.69
CA GLY A 99 6.40 2.43 3.12
C GLY A 99 6.20 1.23 4.04
N GLU A 100 6.22 0.05 3.46
CA GLU A 100 5.90 -1.21 4.10
C GLU A 100 7.12 -1.81 4.82
N VAL A 101 7.16 -1.68 6.12
CA VAL A 101 8.24 -2.19 6.98
C VAL A 101 7.69 -2.65 8.32
N MET A 102 8.14 -3.80 8.81
CA MET A 102 7.83 -4.24 10.18
C MET A 102 8.45 -3.31 11.23
N GLY A 103 7.79 -3.18 12.37
CA GLY A 103 8.28 -2.45 13.53
C GLY A 103 7.36 -1.31 13.93
N ASP A 104 7.84 -0.47 14.85
CA ASP A 104 7.03 0.60 15.45
C ASP A 104 6.63 1.67 14.45
N LEU A 105 5.59 2.45 14.79
CA LEU A 105 5.14 3.59 14.01
C LEU A 105 6.28 4.59 13.77
N ILE A 106 7.03 4.93 14.82
CA ILE A 106 8.21 5.79 14.74
C ILE A 106 9.38 5.05 14.09
N ARG A 107 10.03 5.71 13.14
CA ARG A 107 11.15 5.18 12.37
C ARG A 107 12.53 5.65 12.86
N ASN A 108 12.62 6.53 13.85
CA ASN A 108 13.88 7.00 14.41
C ASN A 108 14.79 5.83 14.86
N GLY A 109 16.07 5.91 14.50
CA GLY A 109 17.08 4.90 14.82
C GLY A 109 17.03 3.64 13.93
N LYS A 110 16.13 3.56 12.95
CA LYS A 110 15.99 2.41 12.06
C LYS A 110 16.70 2.63 10.72
N THR A 111 17.09 1.53 10.09
CA THR A 111 17.52 1.50 8.69
C THR A 111 16.50 0.67 7.92
N VAL A 112 16.00 1.22 6.82
CA VAL A 112 15.01 0.60 5.93
C VAL A 112 15.67 0.31 4.60
N LYS A 113 15.48 -0.90 4.10
CA LYS A 113 15.98 -1.34 2.80
C LYS A 113 14.86 -1.29 1.77
N LEU A 114 15.04 -0.49 0.73
CA LEU A 114 14.09 -0.39 -0.38
C LEU A 114 14.48 -1.37 -1.48
N TRP A 115 13.89 -2.56 -1.42
CA TRP A 115 14.03 -3.64 -2.39
C TRP A 115 12.85 -4.57 -2.26
N ASN A 116 11.89 -4.45 -3.14
CA ASN A 116 10.64 -5.22 -3.12
C ASN A 116 10.95 -6.71 -3.07
N THR A 117 10.43 -7.41 -2.08
CA THR A 117 10.83 -8.79 -1.81
C THR A 117 9.61 -9.63 -1.42
N ASP A 118 9.43 -10.76 -2.10
CA ASP A 118 8.52 -11.79 -1.64
C ASP A 118 9.01 -12.35 -0.29
N ASN A 119 8.32 -11.99 0.79
CA ASN A 119 8.72 -12.26 2.17
C ASN A 119 7.62 -12.98 2.95
N TYR A 120 7.38 -14.23 2.59
CA TYR A 120 6.37 -15.08 3.22
C TYR A 120 6.52 -15.11 4.75
N GLY A 121 5.45 -14.78 5.45
CA GLY A 121 5.42 -14.71 6.90
C GLY A 121 6.35 -13.65 7.51
N TYR A 122 6.90 -12.74 6.71
CA TYR A 122 7.91 -11.74 7.08
C TYR A 122 9.17 -12.34 7.71
N GLY A 123 9.49 -13.58 7.32
CA GLY A 123 10.59 -14.35 7.92
C GLY A 123 11.99 -13.93 7.48
N LYS A 124 12.11 -13.30 6.30
CA LYS A 124 13.40 -12.83 5.78
C LYS A 124 13.78 -11.49 6.40
N ASP A 125 15.04 -11.29 6.74
CA ASP A 125 15.59 -10.05 7.28
C ASP A 125 14.77 -9.45 8.44
N ASN A 126 14.06 -10.27 9.22
CA ASN A 126 13.13 -9.83 10.27
C ASN A 126 12.07 -8.81 9.75
N GLY A 127 11.62 -8.96 8.52
CA GLY A 127 10.64 -8.07 7.89
C GLY A 127 11.20 -6.68 7.50
N GLN A 128 12.51 -6.54 7.32
CA GLN A 128 13.12 -5.28 6.87
C GLN A 128 12.91 -5.00 5.39
N ARG A 129 12.79 -6.07 4.57
CA ARG A 129 12.40 -5.98 3.16
C ARG A 129 11.05 -6.66 3.01
N LEU A 130 10.06 -5.91 2.59
CA LEU A 130 8.74 -6.41 2.26
C LEU A 130 8.39 -6.08 0.80
N TYR A 131 7.14 -6.01 0.46
CA TYR A 131 6.67 -6.04 -0.92
C TYR A 131 6.70 -4.68 -1.63
N GLN A 132 6.87 -3.57 -0.87
CA GLN A 132 6.75 -2.22 -1.40
C GLN A 132 7.88 -1.31 -0.94
N SER A 133 8.35 -0.46 -1.86
CA SER A 133 9.42 0.50 -1.62
C SER A 133 8.93 1.95 -1.78
N HIS A 134 9.07 2.75 -0.72
CA HIS A 134 8.68 4.15 -0.75
C HIS A 134 9.84 5.02 -0.25
N PRO A 135 10.61 5.68 -1.15
CA PRO A 135 11.74 6.53 -0.81
C PRO A 135 11.26 7.89 -0.25
N TRP A 136 10.49 7.83 0.83
CA TRP A 136 9.78 8.93 1.46
C TRP A 136 9.89 8.89 2.97
N VAL A 137 10.12 10.05 3.59
CA VAL A 137 10.12 10.23 5.05
C VAL A 137 9.29 11.45 5.42
N LEU A 138 8.36 11.29 6.37
CA LEU A 138 7.64 12.37 7.02
C LEU A 138 8.32 12.65 8.39
N GLY A 139 8.69 13.89 8.65
CA GLY A 139 9.18 14.36 9.96
C GLY A 139 8.16 15.25 10.65
N VAL A 140 7.91 15.02 11.93
CA VAL A 140 7.02 15.85 12.77
C VAL A 140 7.81 16.35 13.97
N GLY A 141 8.02 17.67 14.02
CA GLY A 141 8.79 18.35 15.06
C GLY A 141 7.95 18.88 16.21
N GLU A 142 8.60 19.65 17.09
CA GLU A 142 7.94 20.42 18.14
C GLU A 142 6.90 21.37 17.54
N ASN A 143 5.83 21.63 18.26
CA ASN A 143 4.71 22.47 17.83
C ASN A 143 3.99 21.99 16.56
N GLY A 144 4.20 20.72 16.15
CA GLY A 144 3.52 20.12 15.01
C GLY A 144 4.09 20.52 13.65
N LYS A 145 5.07 21.42 13.56
CA LYS A 145 5.74 21.74 12.30
C LYS A 145 6.31 20.48 11.68
N SER A 146 6.11 20.33 10.40
CA SER A 146 6.37 19.05 9.72
C SER A 146 7.09 19.26 8.39
N PHE A 147 7.80 18.24 7.99
CA PHE A 147 8.45 18.21 6.69
C PHE A 147 8.31 16.83 6.04
N GLY A 148 8.43 16.81 4.71
CA GLY A 148 8.50 15.60 3.91
C GLY A 148 9.78 15.60 3.09
N VAL A 149 10.37 14.42 2.90
CA VAL A 149 11.57 14.23 2.07
C VAL A 149 11.34 13.08 1.11
N ILE A 150 11.48 13.35 -0.20
CA ILE A 150 11.46 12.34 -1.27
C ILE A 150 12.87 12.23 -1.85
N ALA A 151 13.43 11.02 -1.89
CA ALA A 151 14.55 10.70 -2.75
C ALA A 151 13.98 10.17 -4.09
N ASP A 152 14.00 10.99 -5.14
CA ASP A 152 13.43 10.62 -6.44
C ASP A 152 14.36 9.64 -7.17
N ASN A 153 14.29 8.38 -6.78
CA ASN A 153 15.19 7.32 -7.23
C ASN A 153 14.54 5.94 -7.07
N THR A 154 14.60 5.13 -8.12
CA THR A 154 14.03 3.77 -8.16
C THR A 154 15.03 2.64 -7.86
N TRP A 155 16.32 2.95 -7.87
CA TRP A 155 17.40 2.01 -7.66
C TRP A 155 17.38 1.43 -6.24
N LYS A 156 18.08 0.32 -6.04
CA LYS A 156 18.28 -0.29 -4.72
C LYS A 156 18.83 0.74 -3.74
N MET A 157 18.16 0.90 -2.59
CA MET A 157 18.45 2.00 -1.68
C MET A 157 18.28 1.56 -0.22
N GLU A 158 19.03 2.21 0.67
CA GLU A 158 18.80 2.17 2.12
C GLU A 158 18.51 3.56 2.65
N ILE A 159 17.58 3.65 3.61
CA ILE A 159 17.27 4.89 4.34
C ILE A 159 17.64 4.68 5.80
N SER A 160 18.65 5.39 6.28
CA SER A 160 19.00 5.41 7.70
C SER A 160 18.40 6.63 8.38
N LEU A 161 17.68 6.42 9.48
CA LEU A 161 16.83 7.41 10.18
C LEU A 161 17.40 7.71 11.59
N GLY A 162 18.65 8.19 11.64
CA GLY A 162 19.34 8.56 12.87
C GLY A 162 19.20 10.05 13.22
N GLU A 163 20.30 10.70 13.61
CA GLU A 163 20.38 12.15 13.83
C GLU A 163 20.16 12.97 12.55
N ARG A 164 20.22 12.32 11.43
CA ARG A 164 19.91 12.82 10.09
C ARG A 164 19.24 11.70 9.29
N ILE A 165 18.49 12.06 8.26
CA ILE A 165 18.00 11.11 7.27
C ILE A 165 19.12 10.92 6.25
N THR A 166 19.52 9.67 6.01
CA THR A 166 20.53 9.34 5.00
C THR A 166 19.94 8.36 3.98
N PHE A 167 19.87 8.79 2.73
CA PHE A 167 19.53 7.92 1.59
C PHE A 167 20.83 7.47 0.96
N SER A 168 21.02 6.16 0.80
CA SER A 168 22.21 5.53 0.21
C SER A 168 21.79 4.62 -0.94
N SER A 169 22.09 5.00 -2.18
CA SER A 169 21.65 4.33 -3.40
C SER A 169 22.79 3.68 -4.17
N GLU A 170 22.53 2.54 -4.79
CA GLU A 170 23.44 1.87 -5.73
C GLU A 170 23.34 2.42 -7.17
N GLY A 171 22.45 3.39 -7.40
CA GLY A 171 22.25 4.05 -8.69
C GLY A 171 23.08 5.33 -8.86
N PRO A 172 22.85 6.06 -9.97
CA PRO A 172 23.48 7.35 -10.22
C PRO A 172 23.02 8.42 -9.24
N ALA A 173 23.67 9.60 -9.28
CA ALA A 173 23.31 10.77 -8.48
C ALA A 173 21.83 11.16 -8.71
N PHE A 174 21.07 11.33 -7.64
CA PHE A 174 19.62 11.56 -7.64
C PHE A 174 19.25 12.86 -6.93
N ARG A 175 18.11 13.43 -7.30
CA ARG A 175 17.54 14.63 -6.64
C ARG A 175 16.79 14.29 -5.38
N VAL A 176 16.76 15.25 -4.44
CA VAL A 176 15.95 15.20 -3.22
C VAL A 176 14.93 16.34 -3.26
N ILE A 177 13.68 16.02 -2.99
CA ILE A 177 12.58 17.00 -2.88
C ILE A 177 12.20 17.11 -1.41
N VAL A 178 12.20 18.33 -0.90
CA VAL A 178 11.86 18.66 0.49
C VAL A 178 10.60 19.52 0.51
N ILE A 179 9.65 19.12 1.35
CA ILE A 179 8.39 19.83 1.61
C ILE A 179 8.45 20.32 3.06
N GLU A 180 8.20 21.61 3.35
CA GLU A 180 8.13 22.15 4.70
C GLU A 180 6.78 22.81 4.95
N LYS A 181 6.04 22.37 5.97
CA LYS A 181 4.69 22.87 6.28
C LYS A 181 4.49 23.04 7.79
N ASP A 182 3.40 23.70 8.16
CA ASP A 182 3.04 23.93 9.55
C ASP A 182 2.40 22.70 10.22
N SER A 183 2.00 21.70 9.43
CA SER A 183 1.38 20.46 9.95
C SER A 183 1.65 19.25 9.07
N PRO A 184 1.59 18.01 9.63
CA PRO A 184 1.72 16.78 8.84
C PRO A 184 0.60 16.63 7.80
N GLN A 185 -0.61 17.14 8.07
CA GLN A 185 -1.72 17.10 7.11
C GLN A 185 -1.39 17.92 5.85
N GLU A 186 -0.78 19.09 6.02
CA GLU A 186 -0.37 19.91 4.88
C GLU A 186 0.78 19.28 4.09
N VAL A 187 1.69 18.58 4.77
CA VAL A 187 2.74 17.78 4.11
C VAL A 187 2.11 16.65 3.28
N MET A 188 1.11 15.95 3.83
CA MET A 188 0.43 14.87 3.09
C MET A 188 -0.35 15.39 1.88
N LYS A 189 -1.02 16.54 2.01
CA LYS A 189 -1.69 17.17 0.88
C LYS A 189 -0.70 17.60 -0.22
N GLU A 190 0.46 18.12 0.16
CA GLU A 190 1.50 18.48 -0.80
C GLU A 190 2.11 17.23 -1.46
N LEU A 191 2.33 16.15 -0.69
CA LEU A 191 2.73 14.86 -1.25
C LEU A 191 1.72 14.40 -2.32
N GLY A 192 0.41 14.47 -2.01
CA GLY A 192 -0.65 14.12 -2.95
C GLY A 192 -0.64 14.99 -4.21
N LYS A 193 -0.33 16.27 -4.11
CA LYS A 193 -0.18 17.14 -5.31
C LYS A 193 1.00 16.71 -6.18
N LEU A 194 2.15 16.39 -5.56
CA LEU A 194 3.35 15.99 -6.29
C LEU A 194 3.23 14.60 -6.91
N THR A 195 2.73 13.62 -6.14
CA THR A 195 2.67 12.21 -6.56
C THR A 195 1.37 11.82 -7.25
N GLY A 196 0.39 12.71 -7.28
CA GLY A 196 -0.99 12.39 -7.63
C GLY A 196 -1.75 11.81 -6.42
N THR A 197 -3.06 11.63 -6.56
CA THR A 197 -3.94 11.01 -5.57
C THR A 197 -4.50 9.71 -6.10
N ILE A 198 -5.18 8.93 -5.26
CA ILE A 198 -5.99 7.80 -5.73
C ILE A 198 -7.16 8.31 -6.57
N GLU A 199 -7.64 7.55 -7.54
CA GLU A 199 -8.99 7.74 -8.05
C GLU A 199 -10.01 7.29 -6.99
N LEU A 200 -11.21 7.90 -7.01
CA LEU A 200 -12.30 7.45 -6.15
C LEU A 200 -12.67 6.01 -6.52
N PRO A 201 -12.48 5.04 -5.61
CA PRO A 201 -12.72 3.64 -5.93
C PRO A 201 -14.22 3.34 -6.08
N PRO A 202 -14.61 2.25 -6.74
CA PRO A 202 -16.00 1.81 -6.77
C PRO A 202 -16.45 1.46 -5.34
N LEU A 203 -17.70 1.83 -4.99
CA LEU A 203 -18.23 1.68 -3.63
C LEU A 203 -18.13 0.23 -3.11
N TRP A 204 -18.36 -0.76 -3.99
CA TRP A 204 -18.30 -2.17 -3.61
C TRP A 204 -16.92 -2.61 -3.09
N SER A 205 -15.85 -1.94 -3.53
CA SER A 205 -14.49 -2.25 -3.07
C SER A 205 -14.23 -1.83 -1.61
N LEU A 206 -15.13 -1.04 -1.02
CA LEU A 206 -15.09 -0.64 0.39
C LEU A 206 -15.82 -1.61 1.31
N GLY A 207 -16.54 -2.59 0.77
CA GLY A 207 -17.16 -3.67 1.52
C GLY A 207 -16.14 -4.63 2.14
N PHE A 208 -16.61 -5.77 2.60
CA PHE A 208 -15.75 -6.86 3.06
C PHE A 208 -15.45 -7.83 1.93
N HIS A 209 -14.24 -8.33 1.88
CA HIS A 209 -13.72 -9.24 0.89
C HIS A 209 -13.34 -10.58 1.52
N GLN A 210 -13.77 -11.68 0.93
CA GLN A 210 -13.40 -13.02 1.36
C GLN A 210 -12.49 -13.68 0.32
N CYS A 211 -11.34 -14.12 0.75
CA CYS A 211 -10.32 -14.79 -0.06
C CYS A 211 -9.77 -16.02 0.65
N ARG A 212 -9.20 -16.91 -0.13
CA ARG A 212 -8.38 -18.05 0.30
C ARG A 212 -7.55 -18.56 -0.88
N TYR A 213 -6.39 -19.10 -0.62
CA TYR A 213 -5.61 -19.91 -1.54
C TYR A 213 -5.95 -21.40 -1.29
N SER A 214 -6.93 -22.01 -2.03
CA SER A 214 -7.91 -21.39 -2.93
C SER A 214 -9.32 -21.89 -2.57
N TYR A 215 -10.37 -21.14 -2.99
CA TYR A 215 -11.71 -21.72 -3.12
C TYR A 215 -11.78 -22.49 -4.45
N TYR A 216 -11.90 -23.79 -4.37
CA TYR A 216 -11.76 -24.72 -5.48
C TYR A 216 -12.62 -25.97 -5.24
N PRO A 217 -13.45 -26.46 -6.18
CA PRO A 217 -13.73 -25.89 -7.50
C PRO A 217 -14.74 -24.70 -7.45
N ASP A 218 -15.32 -24.32 -8.61
CA ASP A 218 -16.28 -23.20 -8.72
C ASP A 218 -17.58 -23.41 -7.91
N GLU A 219 -18.03 -24.67 -7.69
CA GLU A 219 -19.13 -24.99 -6.79
C GLU A 219 -18.83 -24.58 -5.34
N ARG A 220 -17.56 -24.65 -4.91
CA ARG A 220 -17.16 -24.15 -3.58
C ARG A 220 -17.29 -22.65 -3.48
N VAL A 221 -17.00 -21.91 -4.57
CA VAL A 221 -17.19 -20.45 -4.66
C VAL A 221 -18.67 -20.11 -4.52
N LYS A 222 -19.55 -20.79 -5.26
CA LYS A 222 -21.01 -20.60 -5.19
C LYS A 222 -21.57 -20.92 -3.79
N SER A 223 -21.15 -22.04 -3.21
CA SER A 223 -21.53 -22.45 -1.84
C SER A 223 -21.07 -21.44 -0.78
N LEU A 224 -19.90 -20.81 -0.97
CA LEU A 224 -19.41 -19.76 -0.09
C LEU A 224 -20.34 -18.52 -0.13
N ALA A 225 -20.72 -18.09 -1.33
CA ALA A 225 -21.66 -16.98 -1.54
C ALA A 225 -23.02 -17.26 -0.87
N ASP A 226 -23.58 -18.46 -1.09
CA ASP A 226 -24.85 -18.86 -0.47
C ASP A 226 -24.77 -18.85 1.06
N THR A 227 -23.66 -19.34 1.62
CA THR A 227 -23.47 -19.40 3.07
C THR A 227 -23.36 -18.00 3.68
N MET A 228 -22.67 -17.06 3.02
CA MET A 228 -22.61 -15.65 3.45
C MET A 228 -24.02 -15.05 3.55
N ARG A 229 -24.84 -15.22 2.51
CA ARG A 229 -26.20 -14.67 2.47
C ARG A 229 -27.11 -15.37 3.47
N LEU A 230 -27.08 -16.71 3.55
CA LEU A 230 -27.88 -17.48 4.51
C LEU A 230 -27.60 -17.07 5.97
N LYS A 231 -26.33 -16.77 6.28
CA LYS A 231 -25.92 -16.35 7.63
C LYS A 231 -26.02 -14.83 7.87
N ASN A 232 -26.53 -14.06 6.90
CA ASN A 232 -26.60 -12.61 6.95
C ASN A 232 -25.26 -11.95 7.32
N ILE A 233 -24.16 -12.47 6.76
CA ILE A 233 -22.82 -11.91 6.94
C ILE A 233 -22.55 -10.95 5.78
N PRO A 234 -22.31 -9.65 6.08
CA PRO A 234 -22.00 -8.67 5.05
C PRO A 234 -20.70 -9.01 4.30
N CYS A 235 -20.79 -9.05 2.96
CA CYS A 235 -19.65 -9.33 2.10
C CYS A 235 -19.99 -8.92 0.66
N ASP A 236 -19.07 -8.20 0.00
CA ASP A 236 -19.24 -7.77 -1.39
C ASP A 236 -18.42 -8.59 -2.37
N VAL A 237 -17.27 -9.14 -1.97
CA VAL A 237 -16.31 -9.68 -2.93
C VAL A 237 -15.83 -11.06 -2.54
N ILE A 238 -15.88 -11.98 -3.50
CA ILE A 238 -15.22 -13.30 -3.40
C ILE A 238 -14.07 -13.33 -4.40
N TRP A 239 -12.92 -13.82 -3.93
CA TRP A 239 -11.68 -13.84 -4.69
C TRP A 239 -11.35 -15.23 -5.21
N MET A 240 -10.86 -15.28 -6.44
CA MET A 240 -10.29 -16.47 -7.04
C MET A 240 -8.76 -16.35 -7.08
N ASP A 241 -8.11 -17.19 -6.29
CA ASP A 241 -6.66 -17.35 -6.23
C ASP A 241 -6.20 -18.40 -7.28
N ILE A 242 -4.92 -18.54 -7.48
CA ILE A 242 -4.21 -19.17 -8.59
C ILE A 242 -4.75 -20.50 -9.11
N ASP A 243 -5.37 -21.34 -8.25
CA ASP A 243 -5.85 -22.69 -8.63
C ASP A 243 -7.00 -22.69 -9.66
N TYR A 244 -7.62 -21.52 -9.96
CA TYR A 244 -8.60 -21.42 -11.04
C TYR A 244 -7.96 -21.55 -12.44
N MET A 245 -6.66 -21.34 -12.53
CA MET A 245 -5.92 -21.37 -13.80
C MET A 245 -5.62 -22.79 -14.26
N GLN A 246 -5.61 -23.00 -15.56
CA GLN A 246 -5.14 -24.24 -16.16
C GLN A 246 -3.64 -24.41 -15.94
N ASN A 247 -3.23 -25.29 -15.00
CA ASN A 247 -1.82 -25.53 -14.65
C ASN A 247 -1.05 -24.22 -14.34
N PHE A 248 -1.67 -23.31 -13.60
CA PHE A 248 -1.11 -22.00 -13.21
C PHE A 248 -0.74 -21.08 -14.37
N LYS A 249 -1.26 -21.32 -15.59
CA LYS A 249 -1.06 -20.46 -16.75
C LYS A 249 -2.02 -19.27 -16.70
N ILE A 250 -1.49 -18.07 -16.61
CA ILE A 250 -2.29 -16.84 -16.50
C ILE A 250 -3.24 -16.67 -17.71
N PHE A 251 -4.37 -15.97 -17.48
CA PHE A 251 -5.44 -15.76 -18.48
C PHE A 251 -6.07 -17.06 -19.01
N THR A 252 -5.91 -18.18 -18.30
CA THR A 252 -6.60 -19.45 -18.59
C THR A 252 -7.52 -19.83 -17.44
N PHE A 253 -8.42 -20.78 -17.69
CA PHE A 253 -9.33 -21.33 -16.71
C PHE A 253 -9.21 -22.85 -16.73
N ASP A 254 -9.21 -23.49 -15.55
CA ASP A 254 -9.23 -24.94 -15.42
C ASP A 254 -10.52 -25.48 -16.02
N SER A 255 -10.40 -26.22 -17.11
CA SER A 255 -11.54 -26.72 -17.88
C SER A 255 -12.38 -27.77 -17.15
N ILE A 256 -11.87 -28.33 -16.05
CA ILE A 256 -12.56 -29.32 -15.22
C ILE A 256 -13.26 -28.64 -14.03
N HIS A 257 -12.56 -27.75 -13.35
CA HIS A 257 -12.98 -27.23 -12.06
C HIS A 257 -13.53 -25.78 -12.14
N PHE A 258 -13.23 -25.06 -13.21
CA PHE A 258 -13.81 -23.76 -13.56
C PHE A 258 -14.22 -23.73 -15.04
N PRO A 259 -15.10 -24.68 -15.47
CA PRO A 259 -15.42 -24.88 -16.90
C PRO A 259 -16.11 -23.66 -17.51
N ASN A 260 -16.90 -22.94 -16.73
CA ASN A 260 -17.71 -21.82 -17.16
C ASN A 260 -17.51 -20.59 -16.25
N PRO A 261 -16.36 -19.89 -16.31
CA PRO A 261 -16.08 -18.76 -15.42
C PRO A 261 -17.11 -17.64 -15.52
N LYS A 262 -17.74 -17.46 -16.71
CA LYS A 262 -18.82 -16.50 -16.87
C LYS A 262 -20.05 -16.88 -16.03
N GLU A 263 -20.46 -18.13 -16.04
CA GLU A 263 -21.60 -18.59 -15.24
C GLU A 263 -21.32 -18.45 -13.73
N THR A 264 -20.06 -18.67 -13.31
CA THR A 264 -19.66 -18.45 -11.91
C THR A 264 -19.78 -16.97 -11.56
N ASN A 265 -19.31 -16.06 -12.40
CA ASN A 265 -19.45 -14.62 -12.17
C ASN A 265 -20.92 -14.17 -12.24
N ASP A 266 -21.70 -14.64 -13.19
CA ASP A 266 -23.14 -14.35 -13.30
C ASP A 266 -23.88 -14.82 -12.02
N TYR A 267 -23.50 -15.98 -11.47
CA TYR A 267 -24.05 -16.49 -10.21
C TYR A 267 -23.72 -15.57 -9.02
N LEU A 268 -22.45 -15.12 -8.93
CA LEU A 268 -22.01 -14.18 -7.91
C LEU A 268 -22.76 -12.85 -8.02
N HIS A 269 -22.88 -12.29 -9.22
CA HIS A 269 -23.61 -11.04 -9.47
C HIS A 269 -25.09 -11.15 -9.08
N LYS A 270 -25.74 -12.29 -9.41
CA LYS A 270 -27.14 -12.54 -9.03
C LYS A 270 -27.37 -12.55 -7.51
N ASN A 271 -26.32 -12.89 -6.75
CA ASN A 271 -26.34 -12.94 -5.29
C ASN A 271 -25.65 -11.70 -4.67
N ASP A 272 -25.56 -10.60 -5.43
CA ASP A 272 -24.98 -9.32 -5.00
C ASP A 272 -23.51 -9.40 -4.57
N PHE A 273 -22.71 -10.26 -5.22
CA PHE A 273 -21.26 -10.29 -5.07
C PHE A 273 -20.56 -9.79 -6.31
N LYS A 274 -19.37 -9.24 -6.11
CA LYS A 274 -18.35 -8.98 -7.10
C LYS A 274 -17.27 -10.05 -7.05
N SER A 275 -16.51 -10.19 -8.12
CA SER A 275 -15.41 -11.14 -8.20
C SER A 275 -14.09 -10.47 -8.55
N VAL A 276 -13.03 -10.86 -7.84
CA VAL A 276 -11.66 -10.43 -8.14
C VAL A 276 -10.81 -11.67 -8.40
N TRP A 277 -10.09 -11.67 -9.52
CA TRP A 277 -9.32 -12.81 -9.98
C TRP A 277 -7.84 -12.46 -10.07
N MET A 278 -6.97 -13.38 -9.64
CA MET A 278 -5.53 -13.17 -9.54
C MET A 278 -4.82 -13.37 -10.88
N ILE A 279 -3.81 -12.55 -11.17
CA ILE A 279 -2.91 -12.64 -12.33
C ILE A 279 -1.47 -12.34 -11.88
N ASP A 280 -0.55 -13.28 -12.17
CA ASP A 280 0.89 -13.15 -11.95
C ASP A 280 1.63 -12.59 -13.17
N PRO A 281 2.86 -12.06 -13.03
CA PRO A 281 3.69 -11.66 -14.16
C PRO A 281 4.42 -12.81 -14.84
N GLY A 282 4.57 -13.97 -14.19
CA GLY A 282 5.31 -15.11 -14.71
C GLY A 282 4.53 -15.90 -15.76
N ILE A 283 4.98 -15.88 -17.01
CA ILE A 283 4.31 -16.53 -18.14
C ILE A 283 5.01 -17.84 -18.47
N LYS A 284 4.31 -18.96 -18.40
CA LYS A 284 4.86 -20.28 -18.79
C LYS A 284 5.53 -20.22 -20.15
N ALA A 285 6.81 -20.53 -20.21
CA ALA A 285 7.60 -20.60 -21.45
C ALA A 285 7.24 -21.88 -22.23
N GLU A 286 6.10 -21.86 -22.91
CA GLU A 286 5.56 -23.05 -23.61
C GLU A 286 4.97 -22.63 -24.97
N LYS A 287 5.49 -23.23 -26.07
CA LYS A 287 4.91 -23.07 -27.41
C LYS A 287 3.48 -23.62 -27.47
N GLY A 288 2.59 -22.92 -28.14
CA GLY A 288 1.16 -23.23 -28.17
C GLY A 288 0.36 -22.57 -27.06
N PHE A 289 1.01 -21.99 -26.03
CA PHE A 289 0.34 -21.16 -25.06
C PHE A 289 0.16 -19.74 -25.60
N PHE A 290 -1.09 -19.32 -25.80
CA PHE A 290 -1.41 -18.10 -26.55
C PHE A 290 -0.76 -16.82 -25.98
N VAL A 291 -0.60 -16.72 -24.66
CA VAL A 291 0.05 -15.58 -24.00
C VAL A 291 1.54 -15.57 -24.35
N TYR A 292 2.22 -16.71 -24.23
CA TYR A 292 3.61 -16.85 -24.59
C TYR A 292 3.84 -16.57 -26.07
N ASP A 293 3.06 -17.21 -26.97
CA ASP A 293 3.23 -17.07 -28.42
C ASP A 293 2.97 -15.64 -28.91
N SER A 294 2.01 -14.93 -28.29
CA SER A 294 1.72 -13.54 -28.65
C SER A 294 2.78 -12.57 -28.14
N GLY A 295 3.31 -12.78 -26.94
CA GLY A 295 4.39 -11.97 -26.37
C GLY A 295 5.72 -12.18 -27.10
N GLU A 296 6.03 -13.42 -27.51
CA GLU A 296 7.22 -13.73 -28.33
C GLU A 296 7.23 -12.97 -29.66
N LYS A 297 6.07 -12.87 -30.33
CA LYS A 297 5.96 -12.14 -31.62
C LYS A 297 6.35 -10.65 -31.53
N ILE A 298 6.24 -10.06 -30.35
CA ILE A 298 6.58 -8.64 -30.12
C ILE A 298 7.88 -8.46 -29.33
N ASN A 299 8.62 -9.55 -29.03
CA ASN A 299 9.80 -9.53 -28.17
C ASN A 299 9.49 -8.87 -26.81
N ALA A 300 8.52 -9.43 -26.08
CA ALA A 300 7.97 -8.84 -24.86
C ALA A 300 8.83 -9.08 -23.61
N TRP A 301 9.88 -9.90 -23.67
CA TRP A 301 10.50 -10.49 -22.49
C TRP A 301 11.71 -9.72 -21.97
N VAL A 302 11.86 -9.68 -20.65
CA VAL A 302 13.09 -9.28 -19.97
C VAL A 302 14.22 -10.17 -20.44
N GLN A 303 15.41 -9.58 -20.66
CA GLN A 303 16.58 -10.26 -21.19
C GLN A 303 17.62 -10.48 -20.09
N THR A 304 18.44 -11.51 -20.28
CA THR A 304 19.66 -11.70 -19.48
C THR A 304 20.72 -10.67 -19.87
N ARG A 305 21.80 -10.57 -19.10
CA ARG A 305 22.97 -9.73 -19.42
C ARG A 305 23.52 -10.01 -20.84
N ASN A 306 23.35 -11.23 -21.36
CA ASN A 306 23.89 -11.67 -22.66
C ASN A 306 22.85 -11.59 -23.80
N ASP A 307 21.80 -10.77 -23.64
CA ASP A 307 20.76 -10.53 -24.66
C ASP A 307 19.91 -11.77 -25.01
N SER A 308 19.93 -12.82 -24.20
CA SER A 308 19.00 -13.94 -24.32
C SER A 308 17.77 -13.69 -23.44
N VAL A 309 16.63 -14.31 -23.74
CA VAL A 309 15.44 -14.23 -22.91
C VAL A 309 15.73 -14.78 -21.51
N PHE A 310 15.36 -14.04 -20.47
CA PHE A 310 15.47 -14.50 -19.09
C PHE A 310 14.39 -15.55 -18.81
N LEU A 311 14.80 -16.67 -18.22
CA LEU A 311 13.92 -17.71 -17.70
C LEU A 311 14.06 -17.78 -16.18
N GLY A 312 12.94 -17.66 -15.48
CA GLY A 312 12.86 -17.83 -14.02
C GLY A 312 11.75 -18.82 -13.66
N LYS A 313 11.87 -19.47 -12.49
CA LYS A 313 10.85 -20.41 -12.02
C LYS A 313 9.85 -19.71 -11.12
N VAL A 314 8.56 -19.91 -11.42
CA VAL A 314 7.43 -19.61 -10.55
C VAL A 314 6.41 -20.74 -10.61
N TRP A 315 5.14 -20.51 -10.27
CA TRP A 315 4.14 -21.57 -10.14
C TRP A 315 4.02 -22.53 -11.34
N PRO A 316 3.99 -22.09 -12.61
CA PRO A 316 3.92 -23.04 -13.75
C PRO A 316 5.28 -23.64 -14.13
N GLY A 317 6.35 -23.41 -13.37
CA GLY A 317 7.72 -23.83 -13.66
C GLY A 317 8.53 -22.77 -14.39
N ASP A 318 9.20 -23.12 -15.49
CA ASP A 318 10.00 -22.17 -16.27
C ASP A 318 9.11 -21.12 -16.95
N CYS A 319 9.36 -19.85 -16.63
CA CYS A 319 8.58 -18.71 -17.08
C CYS A 319 9.46 -17.61 -17.69
N VAL A 320 8.85 -16.85 -18.60
CA VAL A 320 9.34 -15.55 -19.06
C VAL A 320 8.59 -14.43 -18.33
N PHE A 321 9.17 -13.24 -18.33
CA PHE A 321 8.61 -12.06 -17.63
C PHE A 321 8.47 -10.89 -18.60
N PRO A 322 7.30 -10.21 -18.69
CA PRO A 322 7.14 -9.05 -19.56
C PRO A 322 8.08 -7.90 -19.18
N ASP A 323 8.66 -7.27 -20.17
CA ASP A 323 9.43 -6.05 -20.00
C ASP A 323 8.51 -4.81 -20.11
N PHE A 324 7.87 -4.46 -19.00
CA PHE A 324 6.92 -3.34 -18.93
C PHE A 324 7.55 -1.95 -19.18
N THR A 325 8.87 -1.85 -19.35
CA THR A 325 9.53 -0.60 -19.77
C THR A 325 9.25 -0.27 -21.25
N GLN A 326 8.69 -1.22 -22.00
CA GLN A 326 8.31 -1.05 -23.41
C GLN A 326 6.79 -0.76 -23.53
N SER A 327 6.41 0.40 -24.04
CA SER A 327 5.00 0.78 -24.24
C SER A 327 4.20 -0.23 -25.07
N LYS A 328 4.84 -0.91 -26.05
CA LYS A 328 4.18 -1.98 -26.82
C LYS A 328 3.84 -3.19 -25.94
N VAL A 329 4.68 -3.51 -24.95
CA VAL A 329 4.46 -4.63 -24.01
C VAL A 329 3.34 -4.28 -23.03
N SER A 330 3.34 -3.05 -22.50
CA SER A 330 2.24 -2.55 -21.64
C SER A 330 0.89 -2.58 -22.37
N LYS A 331 0.84 -2.16 -23.65
CA LYS A 331 -0.37 -2.22 -24.46
C LYS A 331 -0.81 -3.66 -24.75
N TRP A 332 0.12 -4.55 -25.06
CA TRP A 332 -0.15 -5.97 -25.28
C TRP A 332 -0.69 -6.63 -24.00
N TRP A 333 -0.06 -6.38 -22.85
CA TRP A 333 -0.50 -6.89 -21.56
C TRP A 333 -1.93 -6.44 -21.23
N GLY A 334 -2.22 -5.15 -21.40
CA GLY A 334 -3.58 -4.61 -21.23
C GLY A 334 -4.59 -5.26 -22.17
N GLY A 335 -4.17 -5.62 -23.40
CA GLY A 335 -5.03 -6.31 -24.38
C GLY A 335 -5.44 -7.73 -23.96
N LEU A 336 -4.65 -8.41 -23.12
CA LEU A 336 -4.99 -9.75 -22.61
C LEU A 336 -6.22 -9.72 -21.70
N TYR A 337 -6.50 -8.58 -21.07
CA TYR A 337 -7.65 -8.41 -20.19
C TYR A 337 -9.00 -8.36 -20.92
N GLU A 338 -9.06 -8.06 -22.22
CA GLU A 338 -10.32 -7.93 -22.97
C GLU A 338 -11.19 -9.20 -22.84
N ASN A 339 -10.65 -10.36 -23.21
CA ASN A 339 -11.35 -11.62 -23.08
C ASN A 339 -11.56 -12.08 -21.62
N PHE A 340 -10.68 -11.68 -20.71
CA PHE A 340 -10.74 -12.00 -19.31
C PHE A 340 -11.89 -11.25 -18.63
N MET A 341 -11.97 -9.94 -18.81
CA MET A 341 -13.05 -9.09 -18.29
C MET A 341 -14.42 -9.45 -18.90
N ALA A 342 -14.46 -9.89 -20.16
CA ALA A 342 -15.68 -10.37 -20.82
C ALA A 342 -16.31 -11.60 -20.14
N LYS A 343 -15.59 -12.28 -19.23
CA LYS A 343 -16.14 -13.35 -18.39
C LYS A 343 -16.92 -12.81 -17.18
N GLY A 344 -17.09 -11.50 -17.04
CA GLY A 344 -17.79 -10.88 -15.93
C GLY A 344 -16.91 -10.64 -14.69
N VAL A 345 -15.61 -10.61 -14.86
CA VAL A 345 -14.66 -10.25 -13.78
C VAL A 345 -14.85 -8.78 -13.43
N ASP A 346 -14.95 -8.45 -12.13
CA ASP A 346 -15.16 -7.07 -11.67
C ASP A 346 -13.84 -6.36 -11.31
N GLY A 347 -12.86 -7.08 -10.80
CA GLY A 347 -11.56 -6.55 -10.43
C GLY A 347 -10.44 -7.56 -10.61
N VAL A 348 -9.21 -7.08 -10.53
CA VAL A 348 -8.01 -7.88 -10.74
C VAL A 348 -7.06 -7.76 -9.55
N TRP A 349 -6.41 -8.87 -9.23
CA TRP A 349 -5.35 -8.94 -8.25
C TRP A 349 -4.04 -9.27 -8.96
N ASN A 350 -3.07 -8.35 -8.93
CA ASN A 350 -1.71 -8.59 -9.40
C ASN A 350 -0.84 -9.03 -8.24
N ASP A 351 -0.47 -10.32 -8.25
CA ASP A 351 0.37 -10.96 -7.24
C ASP A 351 1.76 -11.29 -7.80
N MET A 352 2.71 -11.69 -6.96
CA MET A 352 4.06 -12.13 -7.31
C MET A 352 4.88 -11.11 -8.14
N ASN A 353 4.52 -9.85 -8.11
CA ASN A 353 5.02 -8.81 -9.02
C ASN A 353 6.12 -7.90 -8.47
N GLU A 354 6.97 -8.40 -7.54
CA GLU A 354 8.22 -7.76 -7.09
C GLU A 354 9.28 -7.63 -8.20
N PRO A 355 9.46 -8.55 -9.18
CA PRO A 355 8.83 -9.86 -9.44
C PRO A 355 9.47 -11.00 -8.64
N ALA A 356 8.63 -11.87 -8.06
CA ALA A 356 9.10 -13.07 -7.40
C ALA A 356 9.64 -14.09 -8.40
N VAL A 357 10.79 -14.69 -8.06
CA VAL A 357 11.40 -15.80 -8.82
C VAL A 357 11.94 -16.82 -7.84
N PHE A 358 11.42 -18.03 -7.90
CA PHE A 358 11.83 -19.12 -7.01
C PHE A 358 13.27 -19.59 -7.32
N GLU A 359 13.90 -20.22 -6.35
CA GLU A 359 15.24 -20.82 -6.48
C GLU A 359 16.37 -19.81 -6.85
N THR A 360 16.17 -18.53 -6.58
CA THR A 360 17.21 -17.50 -6.71
C THR A 360 17.67 -17.00 -5.36
N VAL A 361 18.85 -16.33 -5.30
CA VAL A 361 19.44 -15.87 -4.04
C VAL A 361 18.55 -14.84 -3.32
N ASP A 362 18.01 -13.87 -4.06
CA ASP A 362 17.18 -12.79 -3.52
C ASP A 362 15.67 -12.98 -3.82
N TRP A 363 15.26 -14.16 -4.31
CA TRP A 363 13.88 -14.49 -4.68
C TRP A 363 13.30 -13.58 -5.74
N THR A 364 14.15 -12.98 -6.55
CA THR A 364 13.81 -12.16 -7.70
C THR A 364 14.80 -12.42 -8.84
N MET A 365 14.58 -11.82 -10.00
CA MET A 365 15.50 -11.95 -11.12
C MET A 365 16.83 -11.23 -10.87
N PRO A 366 17.93 -11.64 -11.54
CA PRO A 366 19.24 -11.01 -11.37
C PRO A 366 19.23 -9.50 -11.66
N ASP A 367 19.91 -8.73 -10.80
CA ASP A 367 20.07 -7.26 -10.91
C ASP A 367 20.59 -6.81 -12.29
N SER A 368 21.40 -7.65 -12.94
CA SER A 368 22.01 -7.38 -14.24
C SER A 368 21.15 -7.73 -15.46
N ASN A 369 19.92 -8.25 -15.26
CA ASN A 369 18.97 -8.47 -16.36
C ASN A 369 18.66 -7.15 -17.05
N LYS A 370 18.41 -7.21 -18.35
CA LYS A 370 18.20 -6.03 -19.19
C LYS A 370 16.72 -5.80 -19.43
N HIS A 371 16.32 -4.55 -19.26
CA HIS A 371 15.07 -3.99 -19.75
C HIS A 371 15.37 -3.16 -20.99
N VAL A 372 14.67 -3.46 -22.07
CA VAL A 372 14.96 -2.89 -23.41
C VAL A 372 14.54 -1.43 -23.49
N GLY A 373 13.46 -1.07 -22.79
CA GLY A 373 12.94 0.29 -22.83
C GLY A 373 12.37 0.70 -24.19
N ASP A 374 12.04 1.98 -24.31
CA ASP A 374 11.65 2.65 -25.55
C ASP A 374 11.92 4.18 -25.45
N GLU A 375 11.23 4.98 -26.23
CA GLU A 375 11.36 6.45 -26.22
C GLU A 375 10.92 7.11 -24.88
N ASN A 376 10.02 6.46 -24.12
CA ASN A 376 9.47 6.97 -22.87
C ASN A 376 10.28 6.53 -21.65
N ILE A 377 10.73 5.28 -21.65
CA ILE A 377 11.53 4.68 -20.56
C ILE A 377 12.80 4.12 -21.17
N LYS A 378 13.97 4.62 -20.77
CA LYS A 378 15.26 4.21 -21.31
C LYS A 378 15.57 2.75 -20.98
N ASN A 379 16.35 2.12 -21.87
CA ASN A 379 16.96 0.82 -21.57
C ASN A 379 17.91 0.93 -20.39
N ASP A 380 17.84 -0.04 -19.46
CA ASP A 380 18.73 -0.15 -18.32
C ASP A 380 18.65 -1.57 -17.72
N ILE A 381 19.39 -1.80 -16.65
CA ILE A 381 19.40 -3.06 -15.92
C ILE A 381 18.24 -3.17 -14.90
N HIS A 382 17.96 -4.39 -14.47
CA HIS A 382 16.89 -4.68 -13.51
C HIS A 382 17.09 -3.96 -12.16
N LEU A 383 18.32 -3.75 -11.72
CA LEU A 383 18.66 -2.99 -10.52
C LEU A 383 17.96 -1.61 -10.46
N ARG A 384 17.72 -0.97 -11.63
CA ARG A 384 16.97 0.29 -11.73
C ARG A 384 15.46 0.10 -11.67
N TYR A 385 14.95 -0.94 -12.32
CA TYR A 385 13.50 -1.09 -12.56
C TYR A 385 12.80 -2.06 -11.61
N HIS A 386 13.55 -2.76 -10.78
CA HIS A 386 13.01 -3.75 -9.85
C HIS A 386 11.89 -3.18 -8.96
N ASN A 387 12.16 -2.12 -8.22
CA ASN A 387 11.19 -1.55 -7.27
C ASN A 387 9.92 -0.98 -7.95
N VAL A 388 9.97 -0.73 -9.26
CA VAL A 388 8.85 -0.19 -10.04
C VAL A 388 8.24 -1.20 -11.01
N TYR A 389 8.76 -2.42 -11.05
CA TYR A 389 8.25 -3.46 -11.95
C TYR A 389 6.78 -3.76 -11.69
N GLY A 390 6.40 -3.97 -10.42
CA GLY A 390 5.01 -4.19 -10.01
C GLY A 390 4.10 -2.99 -10.35
N MET A 391 4.57 -1.78 -10.10
CA MET A 391 3.83 -0.56 -10.46
C MET A 391 3.55 -0.46 -11.96
N MET A 392 4.54 -0.75 -12.83
CA MET A 392 4.36 -0.75 -14.28
C MET A 392 3.40 -1.85 -14.76
N MET A 393 3.46 -3.05 -14.16
CA MET A 393 2.50 -4.12 -14.43
C MET A 393 1.06 -3.67 -14.09
N VAL A 394 0.88 -3.09 -12.90
CA VAL A 394 -0.43 -2.64 -12.41
C VAL A 394 -1.01 -1.54 -13.29
N GLU A 395 -0.22 -0.55 -13.69
CA GLU A 395 -0.63 0.49 -14.63
C GLU A 395 -1.11 -0.13 -15.95
N SER A 396 -0.37 -1.10 -16.47
CA SER A 396 -0.73 -1.82 -17.70
C SER A 396 -2.02 -2.63 -17.55
N SER A 397 -2.20 -3.30 -16.41
CA SER A 397 -3.42 -4.05 -16.08
C SER A 397 -4.62 -3.13 -15.98
N ARG A 398 -4.47 -2.04 -15.20
CA ARG A 398 -5.54 -1.04 -15.01
C ARG A 398 -5.99 -0.41 -16.33
N ASN A 399 -5.05 -0.03 -17.18
CA ASN A 399 -5.36 0.52 -18.51
C ASN A 399 -6.11 -0.47 -19.39
N GLY A 400 -5.78 -1.76 -19.30
CA GLY A 400 -6.50 -2.84 -19.97
C GLY A 400 -7.94 -3.02 -19.46
N ILE A 401 -8.14 -2.94 -18.15
CA ILE A 401 -9.46 -3.03 -17.51
C ILE A 401 -10.34 -1.85 -17.92
N ILE A 402 -9.83 -0.61 -17.87
CA ILE A 402 -10.56 0.59 -18.31
C ILE A 402 -10.98 0.46 -19.77
N LYS A 403 -10.07 0.02 -20.63
CA LYS A 403 -10.38 -0.18 -22.05
C LYS A 403 -11.47 -1.23 -22.27
N SER A 404 -11.47 -2.29 -21.45
CA SER A 404 -12.46 -3.37 -21.53
C SER A 404 -13.83 -2.99 -20.96
N ASN A 405 -13.87 -2.13 -19.94
CA ASN A 405 -15.07 -1.68 -19.24
C ASN A 405 -15.02 -0.15 -19.01
N PRO A 406 -15.15 0.67 -20.07
CA PRO A 406 -14.91 2.12 -19.99
C PRO A 406 -15.91 2.87 -19.08
N ASP A 407 -17.06 2.28 -18.82
CA ASP A 407 -18.11 2.89 -17.98
C ASP A 407 -18.01 2.49 -16.49
N LYS A 408 -17.01 1.67 -16.12
CA LYS A 408 -16.81 1.20 -14.74
C LYS A 408 -15.49 1.69 -14.17
N ARG A 409 -15.49 2.04 -12.89
CA ARG A 409 -14.24 2.32 -12.16
C ARG A 409 -13.43 1.03 -12.03
N PRO A 410 -12.14 1.03 -12.41
CA PRO A 410 -11.29 -0.14 -12.27
C PRO A 410 -10.97 -0.41 -10.79
N PHE A 411 -10.93 -1.68 -10.43
CA PHE A 411 -10.35 -2.11 -9.17
C PHE A 411 -9.18 -3.05 -9.43
N VAL A 412 -8.00 -2.67 -8.96
CA VAL A 412 -6.80 -3.49 -8.96
C VAL A 412 -6.24 -3.53 -7.54
N LEU A 413 -5.89 -4.73 -7.08
CA LEU A 413 -5.06 -4.92 -5.89
C LEU A 413 -3.67 -5.35 -6.33
N THR A 414 -2.63 -4.81 -5.71
CA THR A 414 -1.24 -5.21 -6.00
C THR A 414 -0.47 -5.56 -4.74
N ARG A 415 0.40 -6.58 -4.82
CA ARG A 415 1.34 -6.91 -3.75
C ARG A 415 2.53 -5.96 -3.78
N SER A 416 3.20 -5.86 -4.91
CA SER A 416 4.36 -4.99 -5.06
C SER A 416 3.97 -3.61 -5.58
N ASN A 417 4.52 -2.57 -4.95
CA ASN A 417 4.24 -1.20 -5.33
C ASN A 417 5.44 -0.27 -5.03
N PHE A 418 5.30 0.99 -5.45
CA PHE A 418 6.28 2.05 -5.25
C PHE A 418 5.57 3.37 -4.93
N LEU A 419 6.30 4.37 -4.41
CA LEU A 419 5.77 5.71 -4.20
C LEU A 419 5.17 6.26 -5.51
N GLY A 420 3.90 6.66 -5.48
CA GLY A 420 3.13 7.06 -6.67
C GLY A 420 2.25 5.95 -7.26
N GLY A 421 2.47 4.67 -6.93
CA GLY A 421 1.68 3.56 -7.46
C GLY A 421 0.24 3.49 -6.92
N HIS A 422 -0.07 4.23 -5.86
CA HIS A 422 -1.44 4.40 -5.36
C HIS A 422 -2.42 4.97 -6.41
N ARG A 423 -1.90 5.64 -7.44
CA ARG A 423 -2.70 6.11 -8.59
C ARG A 423 -3.37 4.97 -9.36
N TYR A 424 -2.82 3.76 -9.25
CA TYR A 424 -3.20 2.64 -10.10
C TYR A 424 -3.89 1.50 -9.34
N ALA A 425 -3.58 1.33 -8.04
CA ALA A 425 -4.10 0.20 -7.27
C ALA A 425 -4.21 0.46 -5.77
N ALA A 426 -5.13 -0.29 -5.15
CA ALA A 426 -5.08 -0.61 -3.73
C ALA A 426 -3.94 -1.61 -3.46
N THR A 427 -3.56 -1.78 -2.19
CA THR A 427 -2.54 -2.74 -1.78
C THR A 427 -2.90 -3.46 -0.48
N TRP A 428 -2.27 -4.61 -0.24
CA TRP A 428 -2.27 -5.25 1.07
C TRP A 428 -0.84 -5.44 1.57
N THR A 429 -0.69 -5.82 2.82
CA THR A 429 0.63 -5.97 3.44
C THR A 429 1.25 -7.35 3.21
N GLY A 430 0.94 -8.00 2.08
CA GLY A 430 1.48 -9.30 1.72
C GLY A 430 1.18 -10.42 2.73
N ASP A 431 2.06 -11.41 2.80
CA ASP A 431 1.86 -12.69 3.47
C ASP A 431 2.20 -12.62 4.97
N ASN A 432 1.31 -12.07 5.77
CA ASN A 432 1.47 -11.98 7.21
C ASN A 432 1.19 -13.33 7.92
N ASN A 433 1.55 -13.47 9.20
CA ASN A 433 1.31 -14.67 9.99
C ASN A 433 0.05 -14.57 10.86
N SER A 434 -0.64 -15.68 11.07
CA SER A 434 -1.72 -15.86 12.05
C SER A 434 -1.18 -15.79 13.48
N SER A 435 -0.93 -14.56 13.98
CA SER A 435 -0.41 -14.33 15.33
C SER A 435 -0.82 -12.96 15.88
N MET A 436 -0.95 -12.85 17.22
CA MET A 436 -1.21 -11.56 17.88
C MET A 436 -0.11 -10.52 17.61
N LYS A 437 1.14 -10.96 17.42
CA LYS A 437 2.24 -10.08 17.02
C LYS A 437 1.95 -9.40 15.68
N HIS A 438 1.54 -10.16 14.66
CA HIS A 438 1.24 -9.62 13.33
C HIS A 438 -0.06 -8.82 13.32
N LEU A 439 -1.07 -9.20 14.11
CA LEU A 439 -2.27 -8.38 14.29
C LEU A 439 -1.91 -7.01 14.86
N LYS A 440 -1.18 -6.94 15.98
CA LYS A 440 -0.75 -5.67 16.57
C LYS A 440 0.15 -4.88 15.62
N GLN A 441 1.04 -5.55 14.89
CA GLN A 441 1.96 -4.97 13.93
C GLN A 441 1.25 -4.38 12.68
N SER A 442 0.08 -4.90 12.34
CA SER A 442 -0.67 -4.44 11.15
C SER A 442 -1.13 -2.98 11.26
N ILE A 443 -1.35 -2.46 12.48
CA ILE A 443 -1.74 -1.06 12.70
C ILE A 443 -0.59 -0.10 12.33
N PRO A 444 0.59 -0.13 12.97
CA PRO A 444 1.69 0.78 12.62
C PRO A 444 2.17 0.61 11.17
N MET A 445 2.07 -0.60 10.59
CA MET A 445 2.41 -0.84 9.18
C MET A 445 1.41 -0.14 8.24
N SER A 446 0.11 -0.31 8.45
CA SER A 446 -0.93 0.35 7.65
C SER A 446 -0.90 1.88 7.81
N LEU A 447 -0.60 2.38 9.02
CA LEU A 447 -0.40 3.81 9.25
C LEU A 447 0.79 4.35 8.46
N ASN A 448 1.95 3.67 8.47
CA ASN A 448 3.12 4.12 7.71
C ASN A 448 2.92 4.02 6.19
N LEU A 449 2.20 3.01 5.68
CA LEU A 449 1.77 2.97 4.28
C LEU A 449 0.86 4.15 3.95
N SER A 450 -0.13 4.44 4.79
CA SER A 450 -1.02 5.59 4.62
C SER A 450 -0.23 6.91 4.62
N LEU A 451 0.75 7.07 5.52
CA LEU A 451 1.67 8.20 5.57
C LEU A 451 2.70 8.21 4.43
N SER A 452 2.81 7.14 3.66
CA SER A 452 3.64 7.04 2.45
C SER A 452 2.83 7.19 1.15
N GLY A 453 1.62 7.77 1.24
CA GLY A 453 0.77 8.04 0.09
C GLY A 453 -0.04 6.83 -0.40
N GLN A 454 -0.16 5.76 0.39
CA GLN A 454 -0.93 4.56 0.06
C GLN A 454 -2.17 4.44 0.97
N PRO A 455 -3.23 5.24 0.76
CA PRO A 455 -4.37 5.32 1.68
C PRO A 455 -5.30 4.11 1.61
N PHE A 456 -5.33 3.36 0.49
CA PHE A 456 -6.17 2.19 0.32
C PHE A 456 -5.33 0.92 0.55
N ASN A 457 -5.11 0.61 1.83
CA ASN A 457 -4.32 -0.54 2.26
C ASN A 457 -4.97 -1.27 3.45
N GLY A 458 -4.53 -2.50 3.70
CA GLY A 458 -4.90 -3.31 4.87
C GLY A 458 -4.18 -4.64 4.89
N PRO A 459 -4.14 -5.35 6.04
CA PRO A 459 -3.54 -6.67 6.15
C PRO A 459 -4.50 -7.77 5.72
N ASP A 460 -3.98 -8.99 5.53
CA ASP A 460 -4.81 -10.17 5.50
C ASP A 460 -5.38 -10.45 6.90
N ILE A 461 -6.71 -10.35 7.04
CA ILE A 461 -7.44 -10.56 8.29
C ILE A 461 -7.38 -12.06 8.64
N GLY A 462 -6.98 -12.36 9.86
CA GLY A 462 -6.75 -13.71 10.36
C GLY A 462 -5.31 -14.19 10.18
N GLY A 463 -4.55 -13.53 9.31
CA GLY A 463 -3.20 -13.90 8.89
C GLY A 463 -3.20 -14.90 7.75
N PHE A 464 -2.32 -14.69 6.76
CA PHE A 464 -2.18 -15.55 5.59
C PHE A 464 -1.51 -16.88 5.96
N ALA A 465 -0.33 -16.82 6.58
CA ALA A 465 0.47 -17.97 6.93
C ALA A 465 0.11 -18.52 8.32
N GLY A 466 -0.05 -19.84 8.42
CA GLY A 466 -0.39 -20.53 9.66
C GLY A 466 -1.89 -20.69 9.90
N ASN A 467 -2.26 -20.94 11.15
CA ASN A 467 -3.64 -21.21 11.56
C ASN A 467 -4.06 -20.22 12.64
N ALA A 468 -5.07 -19.44 12.38
CA ALA A 468 -5.63 -18.55 13.40
C ALA A 468 -6.33 -19.34 14.51
N THR A 469 -6.22 -18.89 15.76
CA THR A 469 -7.10 -19.33 16.84
C THR A 469 -8.43 -18.59 16.76
N PRO A 470 -9.52 -19.12 17.34
CA PRO A 470 -10.79 -18.41 17.41
C PRO A 470 -10.66 -17.00 18.01
N GLU A 471 -9.90 -16.85 19.08
CA GLU A 471 -9.64 -15.57 19.73
C GLU A 471 -8.90 -14.59 18.82
N LEU A 472 -7.83 -15.05 18.16
CA LEU A 472 -7.06 -14.21 17.23
C LEU A 472 -7.94 -13.73 16.07
N TYR A 473 -8.73 -14.63 15.47
CA TYR A 473 -9.60 -14.27 14.36
C TYR A 473 -10.67 -13.26 14.78
N ALA A 474 -11.29 -13.49 15.96
CA ALA A 474 -12.30 -12.56 16.51
C ALA A 474 -11.75 -11.14 16.71
N HIS A 475 -10.55 -11.02 17.30
CA HIS A 475 -9.88 -9.73 17.43
C HIS A 475 -9.55 -9.10 16.06
N TRP A 476 -9.06 -9.92 15.12
CA TRP A 476 -8.60 -9.40 13.83
C TRP A 476 -9.75 -8.93 12.96
N ILE A 477 -10.83 -9.70 12.86
CA ILE A 477 -12.02 -9.30 12.09
C ILE A 477 -12.70 -8.06 12.71
N ALA A 478 -12.69 -7.96 14.04
CA ALA A 478 -13.31 -6.84 14.75
C ALA A 478 -12.58 -5.51 14.49
N VAL A 479 -11.25 -5.51 14.44
CA VAL A 479 -10.43 -4.34 14.08
C VAL A 479 -10.32 -4.19 12.56
N GLY A 480 -10.26 -5.30 11.84
CA GLY A 480 -10.17 -5.36 10.38
C GLY A 480 -11.34 -4.69 9.66
N ALA A 481 -12.49 -4.62 10.32
CA ALA A 481 -13.66 -3.89 9.83
C ALA A 481 -13.43 -2.37 9.67
N PHE A 482 -12.39 -1.82 10.31
CA PHE A 482 -12.03 -0.39 10.26
C PHE A 482 -10.81 -0.08 9.39
N TYR A 483 -10.13 -1.09 8.84
CA TYR A 483 -9.09 -0.82 7.83
C TYR A 483 -9.68 -0.28 6.54
N PRO A 484 -8.97 0.59 5.81
CA PRO A 484 -9.41 1.03 4.47
C PRO A 484 -9.71 -0.15 3.56
N PHE A 485 -8.77 -1.08 3.38
CA PHE A 485 -8.98 -2.35 2.70
C PHE A 485 -9.24 -3.46 3.72
N SER A 486 -10.37 -4.18 3.58
CA SER A 486 -10.82 -5.19 4.55
C SER A 486 -11.04 -6.53 3.86
N ARG A 487 -10.04 -7.40 3.91
CA ARG A 487 -10.06 -8.72 3.28
C ARG A 487 -9.56 -9.80 4.25
N ALA A 488 -10.33 -10.88 4.43
CA ALA A 488 -9.82 -12.12 5.03
C ALA A 488 -9.14 -12.96 3.93
N HIS A 489 -7.95 -13.47 4.21
CA HIS A 489 -7.19 -14.32 3.30
C HIS A 489 -6.32 -15.32 4.06
N SER A 490 -6.17 -16.55 3.55
CA SER A 490 -5.37 -17.60 4.17
C SER A 490 -4.74 -18.53 3.14
N THR A 491 -3.59 -19.10 3.50
CA THR A 491 -2.79 -19.96 2.62
C THR A 491 -3.39 -21.37 2.46
N LYS A 492 -2.96 -22.06 1.42
CA LYS A 492 -3.29 -23.46 1.15
C LYS A 492 -2.80 -24.37 2.30
N GLY A 493 -3.63 -25.30 2.68
CA GLY A 493 -3.31 -26.24 3.78
C GLY A 493 -3.58 -25.70 5.19
N SER A 494 -3.90 -24.40 5.36
CA SER A 494 -4.38 -23.86 6.64
C SER A 494 -5.82 -24.27 6.93
N ILE A 495 -6.27 -24.11 8.19
CA ILE A 495 -7.68 -24.25 8.55
C ILE A 495 -8.54 -23.22 7.82
N ASN A 496 -9.84 -23.47 7.77
CA ASN A 496 -10.79 -22.51 7.21
C ASN A 496 -10.85 -21.25 8.07
N GLN A 497 -10.87 -20.08 7.41
CA GLN A 497 -10.95 -18.76 8.06
C GLN A 497 -12.15 -17.92 7.58
N GLU A 498 -13.23 -18.58 7.16
CA GLU A 498 -14.50 -17.91 6.94
C GLU A 498 -15.12 -17.49 8.30
N PRO A 499 -15.92 -16.45 8.37
CA PRO A 499 -16.50 -15.91 9.62
C PRO A 499 -17.17 -16.95 10.54
N TRP A 500 -17.70 -18.04 10.00
CA TRP A 500 -18.37 -19.12 10.74
C TRP A 500 -17.47 -20.30 11.11
N SER A 501 -16.21 -20.30 10.70
CA SER A 501 -15.33 -21.48 10.84
C SER A 501 -14.83 -21.73 12.25
N PHE A 502 -15.01 -20.79 13.16
CA PHE A 502 -14.48 -20.80 14.52
C PHE A 502 -15.55 -20.97 15.61
N GLY A 503 -16.77 -21.34 15.25
CA GLY A 503 -17.90 -21.50 16.15
C GLY A 503 -18.80 -20.26 16.29
N GLU A 504 -19.90 -20.44 17.02
CA GLU A 504 -21.00 -19.47 17.07
C GLU A 504 -20.61 -18.09 17.67
N GLU A 505 -19.74 -18.09 18.70
CA GLU A 505 -19.25 -16.84 19.30
C GLU A 505 -18.50 -16.00 18.25
N VAL A 506 -17.57 -16.59 17.52
CA VAL A 506 -16.76 -15.89 16.52
C VAL A 506 -17.58 -15.50 15.28
N GLU A 507 -18.54 -16.34 14.88
CA GLU A 507 -19.48 -16.00 13.81
C GLU A 507 -20.29 -14.75 14.17
N THR A 508 -20.77 -14.67 15.42
CA THR A 508 -21.54 -13.51 15.91
C THR A 508 -20.67 -12.25 15.92
N VAL A 509 -19.45 -12.35 16.49
CA VAL A 509 -18.47 -11.23 16.47
C VAL A 509 -18.19 -10.76 15.07
N SER A 510 -17.96 -11.69 14.14
CA SER A 510 -17.65 -11.38 12.74
C SER A 510 -18.82 -10.67 12.05
N ARG A 511 -20.05 -11.17 12.25
CA ARG A 511 -21.25 -10.53 11.70
C ARG A 511 -21.43 -9.10 12.21
N GLU A 512 -21.30 -8.90 13.52
CA GLU A 512 -21.42 -7.57 14.14
C GLU A 512 -20.32 -6.61 13.68
N ALA A 513 -19.07 -7.07 13.59
CA ALA A 513 -17.96 -6.27 13.10
C ALA A 513 -18.20 -5.81 11.66
N LEU A 514 -18.61 -6.72 10.79
CA LEU A 514 -18.89 -6.41 9.39
C LEU A 514 -20.13 -5.52 9.24
N GLN A 515 -21.17 -5.71 10.06
CA GLN A 515 -22.31 -4.78 10.11
C GLN A 515 -21.87 -3.37 10.49
N ARG A 516 -20.93 -3.20 11.44
CA ARG A 516 -20.37 -1.88 11.78
C ARG A 516 -19.71 -1.23 10.55
N ARG A 517 -18.90 -1.99 9.79
CA ARG A 517 -18.27 -1.50 8.56
C ARG A 517 -19.30 -1.03 7.55
N TYR A 518 -20.33 -1.86 7.30
CA TYR A 518 -21.33 -1.54 6.28
C TYR A 518 -22.19 -0.34 6.69
N ARG A 519 -22.53 -0.20 7.96
CA ARG A 519 -23.21 1.00 8.45
C ARG A 519 -22.37 2.27 8.34
N LEU A 520 -21.04 2.15 8.40
CA LEU A 520 -20.10 3.25 8.23
C LEU A 520 -19.80 3.59 6.76
N LEU A 521 -20.35 2.88 5.77
CA LEU A 521 -20.07 3.13 4.35
C LEU A 521 -20.26 4.60 3.94
N PRO A 522 -21.28 5.34 4.37
CA PRO A 522 -21.40 6.77 4.03
C PRO A 522 -20.20 7.58 4.51
N TYR A 523 -19.70 7.31 5.70
CA TYR A 523 -18.53 7.95 6.26
C TYR A 523 -17.25 7.49 5.56
N LEU A 524 -17.05 6.19 5.38
CA LEU A 524 -15.89 5.63 4.68
C LEU A 524 -15.77 6.18 3.25
N TYR A 525 -16.86 6.18 2.50
CA TYR A 525 -16.87 6.68 1.12
C TYR A 525 -16.53 8.16 1.05
N THR A 526 -17.02 8.96 2.02
CA THR A 526 -16.61 10.37 2.17
C THR A 526 -15.12 10.52 2.43
N LEU A 527 -14.50 9.65 3.25
CA LEU A 527 -13.06 9.67 3.49
C LEU A 527 -12.25 9.29 2.25
N PHE A 528 -12.74 8.38 1.43
CA PHE A 528 -12.12 8.04 0.15
C PHE A 528 -12.24 9.18 -0.86
N TRP A 529 -13.37 9.88 -0.88
CA TRP A 529 -13.52 11.11 -1.65
C TRP A 529 -12.54 12.21 -1.18
N GLU A 530 -12.39 12.40 0.13
CA GLU A 530 -11.38 13.33 0.68
C GLU A 530 -9.97 12.93 0.22
N SER A 531 -9.64 11.64 0.31
CA SER A 531 -8.34 11.11 -0.10
C SER A 531 -8.08 11.31 -1.60
N ALA A 532 -9.08 11.05 -2.45
CA ALA A 532 -8.99 11.24 -3.90
C ALA A 532 -8.77 12.72 -4.29
N ASN A 533 -9.32 13.66 -3.51
CA ASN A 533 -9.19 15.08 -3.81
C ASN A 533 -7.97 15.76 -3.16
N THR A 534 -7.46 15.21 -2.07
CA THR A 534 -6.47 15.92 -1.24
C THR A 534 -5.20 15.13 -0.92
N GLY A 535 -5.20 13.81 -1.14
CA GLY A 535 -4.12 12.92 -0.70
C GLY A 535 -4.12 12.62 0.81
N MET A 536 -5.14 13.07 1.55
CA MET A 536 -5.25 12.77 2.98
C MET A 536 -5.48 11.27 3.22
N PRO A 537 -4.80 10.66 4.20
CA PRO A 537 -5.01 9.25 4.52
C PRO A 537 -6.42 8.99 5.07
N VAL A 538 -6.99 7.83 4.76
CA VAL A 538 -8.26 7.33 5.34
C VAL A 538 -8.03 6.88 6.79
N MET A 539 -7.06 6.01 7.02
CA MET A 539 -6.56 5.61 8.34
C MET A 539 -5.41 6.53 8.73
N ARG A 540 -5.52 7.17 9.91
CA ARG A 540 -4.59 8.23 10.35
C ARG A 540 -3.99 7.92 11.71
N PRO A 541 -2.73 8.29 11.97
CA PRO A 541 -2.18 8.21 13.31
C PRO A 541 -2.88 9.21 14.26
N VAL A 542 -2.92 8.86 15.54
CA VAL A 542 -3.65 9.64 16.55
C VAL A 542 -3.13 11.07 16.67
N PHE A 543 -1.84 11.30 16.44
CA PHE A 543 -1.24 12.63 16.49
C PHE A 543 -1.77 13.60 15.41
N PHE A 544 -2.47 13.13 14.38
CA PHE A 544 -3.09 14.03 13.40
C PHE A 544 -4.12 14.97 14.03
N ASN A 545 -4.72 14.62 15.16
CA ASN A 545 -5.62 15.53 15.85
C ASN A 545 -4.90 16.64 16.62
N ASN A 546 -3.68 16.36 17.12
CA ASN A 546 -2.82 17.38 17.74
C ASN A 546 -1.34 16.99 17.60
N PRO A 547 -0.68 17.35 16.47
CA PRO A 547 0.70 16.95 16.23
C PRO A 547 1.74 17.59 17.16
N ALA A 548 1.37 18.65 17.87
CA ALA A 548 2.24 19.27 18.88
C ALA A 548 2.40 18.40 20.15
N GLU A 549 1.44 17.53 20.42
CA GLU A 549 1.46 16.66 21.61
C GLU A 549 2.37 15.45 21.40
N LYS A 550 3.54 15.48 22.03
CA LYS A 550 4.57 14.45 21.85
C LYS A 550 4.08 13.03 22.21
N TYR A 551 3.25 12.89 23.25
CA TYR A 551 2.75 11.58 23.69
C TYR A 551 1.84 10.91 22.65
N LEU A 552 1.14 11.69 21.82
CA LEU A 552 0.33 11.15 20.70
C LEU A 552 1.18 10.66 19.54
N ARG A 553 2.38 11.23 19.35
CA ARG A 553 3.26 10.88 18.22
C ARG A 553 3.85 9.49 18.33
N THR A 554 3.85 8.92 19.55
CA THR A 554 4.31 7.54 19.82
C THR A 554 3.17 6.52 19.84
N GLU A 555 1.90 6.96 19.75
CA GLU A 555 0.74 6.08 19.78
C GLU A 555 0.65 5.23 18.51
N GLN A 556 0.61 3.91 18.65
CA GLN A 556 0.65 2.97 17.55
C GLN A 556 -0.33 1.81 17.66
N GLU A 557 -1.06 1.69 18.76
CA GLU A 557 -2.11 0.68 18.94
C GLU A 557 -3.50 1.24 18.60
N ASN A 558 -3.74 2.52 18.91
CA ASN A 558 -4.95 3.25 18.54
C ASN A 558 -4.74 3.96 17.19
N PHE A 559 -5.82 4.18 16.46
CA PHE A 559 -5.77 4.93 15.22
C PHE A 559 -7.06 5.69 14.95
N LEU A 560 -6.96 6.74 14.14
CA LEU A 560 -8.10 7.49 13.67
C LEU A 560 -8.61 6.92 12.33
N LEU A 561 -9.92 6.84 12.19
CA LEU A 561 -10.60 6.69 10.91
C LEU A 561 -11.14 8.07 10.51
N GLY A 562 -10.53 8.67 9.49
CA GLY A 562 -10.71 10.09 9.21
C GLY A 562 -10.22 10.98 10.35
N SER A 563 -10.91 12.10 10.61
CA SER A 563 -10.65 12.99 11.74
C SER A 563 -11.60 12.80 12.91
N ASP A 564 -12.68 12.04 12.73
CA ASP A 564 -13.84 12.09 13.62
C ASP A 564 -14.00 10.86 14.50
N LEU A 565 -13.46 9.71 14.10
CA LEU A 565 -13.53 8.47 14.85
C LEU A 565 -12.15 8.01 15.31
N LEU A 566 -12.05 7.63 16.58
CA LEU A 566 -10.88 6.98 17.17
C LEU A 566 -11.24 5.52 17.47
N ILE A 567 -10.42 4.61 16.95
CA ILE A 567 -10.56 3.16 17.13
C ILE A 567 -9.57 2.71 18.19
N VAL A 568 -10.07 2.10 19.26
CA VAL A 568 -9.30 1.65 20.41
C VAL A 568 -9.45 0.12 20.53
N PRO A 569 -8.47 -0.67 20.04
CA PRO A 569 -8.49 -2.12 20.15
C PRO A 569 -8.53 -2.60 21.59
N LYS A 570 -9.15 -3.74 21.88
CA LYS A 570 -9.28 -4.28 23.24
C LYS A 570 -7.98 -4.69 23.93
N TRP A 571 -6.91 -4.85 23.17
CA TRP A 571 -5.56 -5.08 23.72
C TRP A 571 -4.79 -3.78 24.02
N SER A 572 -5.33 -2.60 23.67
CA SER A 572 -4.72 -1.29 23.90
C SER A 572 -5.08 -0.77 25.30
N GLU A 573 -4.49 -1.37 26.34
CA GLU A 573 -4.80 -1.03 27.73
C GLU A 573 -4.27 0.36 28.14
N ASN A 574 -3.16 0.79 27.53
CA ASN A 574 -2.47 2.05 27.83
C ASN A 574 -2.40 3.00 26.62
N GLY A 575 -3.23 2.77 25.61
CA GLY A 575 -3.25 3.57 24.39
C GLY A 575 -3.61 5.02 24.66
N GLN A 576 -2.92 5.93 23.99
CA GLN A 576 -3.10 7.36 24.16
C GLN A 576 -4.32 7.86 23.41
N ILE A 577 -5.06 8.76 24.02
CA ILE A 577 -6.26 9.41 23.45
C ILE A 577 -5.99 10.91 23.37
N PRO A 578 -6.33 11.59 22.25
CA PRO A 578 -6.20 13.04 22.17
C PRO A 578 -7.02 13.75 23.26
N ALA A 579 -6.53 14.90 23.73
CA ALA A 579 -7.26 15.71 24.68
C ALA A 579 -8.65 16.08 24.17
N GLY A 580 -9.60 16.24 25.08
CA GLY A 580 -10.98 16.56 24.78
C GLY A 580 -11.97 15.52 25.29
N ASN A 581 -13.26 15.82 25.13
CA ASN A 581 -14.33 14.95 25.59
C ASN A 581 -14.76 13.96 24.47
N TRP A 582 -13.89 13.01 24.16
CA TRP A 582 -14.19 11.90 23.26
C TRP A 582 -15.29 11.03 23.87
N ARG A 583 -16.29 10.67 23.07
CA ARG A 583 -17.46 9.93 23.54
C ARG A 583 -17.50 8.56 22.87
N ASN A 584 -17.58 7.51 23.68
CA ASN A 584 -17.81 6.16 23.15
C ASN A 584 -19.19 6.08 22.49
N ILE A 585 -19.24 5.47 21.30
CA ILE A 585 -20.47 5.35 20.49
C ILE A 585 -20.79 3.90 20.17
N SER A 586 -22.07 3.64 19.98
CA SER A 586 -22.59 2.39 19.43
C SER A 586 -22.95 2.59 17.95
N ILE A 587 -22.40 1.75 17.07
CA ILE A 587 -22.71 1.80 15.64
C ILE A 587 -23.94 0.94 15.31
N ASN A 588 -24.07 -0.24 15.93
CA ASN A 588 -25.18 -1.18 15.69
C ASN A 588 -26.31 -1.07 16.73
N GLY A 589 -26.26 -0.09 17.64
CA GLY A 589 -27.18 0.02 18.76
C GLY A 589 -26.84 -0.95 19.91
N GLU A 590 -25.61 -1.40 19.99
CA GLU A 590 -25.12 -2.32 21.03
C GLU A 590 -25.30 -1.68 22.42
N LYS A 591 -25.88 -2.45 23.35
CA LYS A 591 -26.09 -1.99 24.73
C LYS A 591 -24.84 -2.05 25.63
N SER A 592 -23.80 -2.74 25.14
CA SER A 592 -22.60 -3.03 25.96
C SER A 592 -21.34 -2.44 25.34
N GLN A 593 -20.67 -1.61 26.11
CA GLN A 593 -19.29 -1.15 25.84
C GLN A 593 -18.26 -2.23 26.20
N ASN A 594 -18.66 -3.37 26.79
CA ASN A 594 -17.79 -4.42 27.31
C ASN A 594 -17.75 -5.67 26.41
N HIS A 595 -17.76 -5.50 25.09
CA HIS A 595 -17.55 -6.65 24.20
C HIS A 595 -16.08 -7.09 24.27
N LYS A 596 -15.84 -8.39 24.38
CA LYS A 596 -14.50 -8.98 24.56
C LYS A 596 -13.52 -8.68 23.42
N TYR A 597 -14.05 -8.56 22.17
CA TYR A 597 -13.22 -8.48 20.95
C TYR A 597 -13.40 -7.16 20.17
N HIS A 598 -14.57 -6.57 20.19
CA HIS A 598 -14.84 -5.36 19.43
C HIS A 598 -14.07 -4.16 20.00
N PRO A 599 -13.35 -3.39 19.17
CA PRO A 599 -12.72 -2.16 19.62
C PRO A 599 -13.76 -1.16 20.10
N ASP A 600 -13.38 -0.32 21.05
CA ASP A 600 -14.15 0.86 21.36
C ASP A 600 -14.02 1.86 20.21
N VAL A 601 -15.12 2.51 19.89
CA VAL A 601 -15.18 3.54 18.85
C VAL A 601 -15.59 4.84 19.53
N LEU A 602 -14.70 5.82 19.48
CA LEU A 602 -14.94 7.11 20.10
C LEU A 602 -15.11 8.18 19.01
N ILE A 603 -16.13 9.04 19.19
CA ILE A 603 -16.33 10.20 18.35
C ILE A 603 -15.75 11.46 19.01
N ARG A 604 -15.05 12.29 18.23
CA ARG A 604 -14.53 13.56 18.75
C ARG A 604 -15.65 14.57 19.05
N PRO A 605 -15.42 15.54 19.97
CA PRO A 605 -16.31 16.68 20.12
C PRO A 605 -16.43 17.50 18.82
N GLY A 606 -17.60 17.95 18.50
CA GLY A 606 -17.89 18.77 17.31
C GLY A 606 -18.01 17.96 16.01
N ALA A 607 -18.15 16.63 16.05
CA ALA A 607 -18.29 15.78 14.87
C ALA A 607 -19.71 15.28 14.63
N ILE A 608 -20.04 15.04 13.36
CA ILE A 608 -21.22 14.31 12.90
C ILE A 608 -20.77 13.17 12.01
N VAL A 609 -21.15 11.94 12.35
CA VAL A 609 -20.83 10.74 11.57
C VAL A 609 -22.13 10.14 11.03
N PRO A 610 -22.29 10.05 9.70
CA PRO A 610 -23.44 9.42 9.08
C PRO A 610 -23.31 7.90 9.04
N LEU A 611 -24.39 7.20 9.31
CA LEU A 611 -24.55 5.76 9.19
C LEU A 611 -25.72 5.43 8.25
N CYS A 612 -25.56 4.46 7.37
CA CYS A 612 -26.68 3.90 6.63
C CYS A 612 -27.41 2.79 7.43
N ASN A 613 -28.51 2.31 6.91
CA ASN A 613 -29.21 1.15 7.44
C ASN A 613 -28.34 -0.12 7.36
N PRO A 614 -28.58 -1.13 8.22
CA PRO A 614 -27.89 -2.41 8.11
C PRO A 614 -28.15 -3.07 6.73
N ILE A 615 -27.07 -3.41 6.02
CA ILE A 615 -27.09 -4.08 4.72
C ILE A 615 -26.08 -5.22 4.71
N VAL A 616 -26.21 -6.17 3.80
CA VAL A 616 -25.28 -7.29 3.60
C VAL A 616 -24.44 -7.17 2.33
N SER A 617 -24.76 -6.19 1.48
CA SER A 617 -24.07 -5.87 0.24
C SER A 617 -24.20 -4.39 -0.08
N THR A 618 -23.20 -3.81 -0.72
CA THR A 618 -23.23 -2.43 -1.23
C THR A 618 -24.26 -2.23 -2.35
N ASN A 619 -24.71 -3.29 -3.01
CA ASN A 619 -25.83 -3.20 -3.96
C ASN A 619 -27.14 -2.71 -3.31
N SER A 620 -27.27 -2.90 -1.99
CA SER A 620 -28.41 -2.40 -1.20
C SER A 620 -28.13 -1.06 -0.52
N PHE A 621 -27.00 -0.42 -0.84
CA PHE A 621 -26.64 0.86 -0.25
C PHE A 621 -27.60 1.96 -0.72
N SER A 622 -28.17 2.69 0.24
CA SER A 622 -29.03 3.85 0.01
C SER A 622 -28.80 4.89 1.10
N LEU A 623 -28.95 6.14 0.74
CA LEU A 623 -28.96 7.30 1.63
C LEU A 623 -30.37 7.88 1.85
N ASP A 624 -31.45 7.21 1.40
CA ASP A 624 -32.84 7.65 1.61
C ASP A 624 -33.17 7.81 3.08
N THR A 625 -32.53 7.00 3.92
CA THR A 625 -32.62 7.10 5.38
C THR A 625 -31.24 6.88 5.98
N ILE A 626 -30.75 7.88 6.73
CA ILE A 626 -29.48 7.83 7.43
C ILE A 626 -29.66 8.10 8.92
N THR A 627 -28.79 7.52 9.73
CA THR A 627 -28.65 7.84 11.15
C THR A 627 -27.45 8.75 11.33
N LEU A 628 -27.63 9.88 11.99
CA LEU A 628 -26.52 10.78 12.32
C LEU A 628 -26.10 10.58 13.77
N ILE A 629 -24.86 10.21 14.02
CA ILE A 629 -24.24 10.25 15.36
C ILE A 629 -23.66 11.65 15.53
N VAL A 630 -24.17 12.40 16.48
CA VAL A 630 -23.78 13.80 16.74
C VAL A 630 -23.08 13.91 18.08
N SER A 631 -21.89 14.45 18.09
CA SER A 631 -21.10 14.77 19.29
C SER A 631 -20.86 16.27 19.36
N LEU A 632 -21.61 16.97 20.20
CA LEU A 632 -21.48 18.42 20.34
C LEU A 632 -20.15 18.80 21.02
N ASP A 633 -19.54 19.88 20.57
CA ASP A 633 -18.39 20.55 21.23
C ASP A 633 -18.84 21.42 22.42
N SER A 634 -17.90 22.18 22.99
CA SER A 634 -18.17 23.12 24.10
C SER A 634 -19.09 24.29 23.73
N ASN A 635 -19.24 24.59 22.44
CA ASN A 635 -20.10 25.62 21.89
C ASN A 635 -21.47 25.07 21.47
N LEU A 636 -21.78 23.81 21.82
CA LEU A 636 -22.98 23.09 21.43
C LEU A 636 -23.14 22.99 19.88
N SER A 637 -22.02 22.87 19.18
CA SER A 637 -21.95 22.79 17.72
C SER A 637 -21.32 21.48 17.26
N ALA A 638 -21.74 21.00 16.11
CA ALA A 638 -21.11 19.88 15.41
C ALA A 638 -21.20 20.08 13.89
N LYS A 639 -20.21 19.56 13.16
CA LYS A 639 -20.13 19.59 11.71
C LYS A 639 -19.70 18.24 11.18
N GLY A 640 -20.18 17.88 9.98
CA GLY A 640 -19.77 16.69 9.24
C GLY A 640 -19.91 16.97 7.75
N ILE A 641 -19.30 16.13 6.95
CA ILE A 641 -19.43 16.13 5.49
C ILE A 641 -19.93 14.74 5.09
N LEU A 642 -20.80 14.71 4.11
CA LEU A 642 -21.32 13.47 3.50
C LEU A 642 -21.21 13.61 1.98
N TYR A 643 -20.36 12.78 1.38
CA TYR A 643 -20.25 12.66 -0.06
C TYR A 643 -21.13 11.51 -0.59
N SER A 644 -21.76 11.72 -1.73
CA SER A 644 -22.57 10.71 -2.40
C SER A 644 -22.56 10.90 -3.91
N ASP A 645 -22.37 9.78 -4.62
CA ASP A 645 -22.55 9.63 -6.07
C ASP A 645 -23.25 8.28 -6.36
N LEU A 646 -23.18 7.79 -7.59
CA LEU A 646 -23.75 6.48 -7.95
C LEU A 646 -22.95 5.27 -7.43
N GLY A 647 -21.81 5.47 -6.78
CA GLY A 647 -20.93 4.40 -6.28
C GLY A 647 -20.14 3.65 -7.37
N GLU A 648 -20.42 3.91 -8.62
CA GLU A 648 -19.78 3.31 -9.82
C GLU A 648 -19.81 4.33 -10.97
N GLY A 649 -19.02 4.08 -12.02
CA GLY A 649 -18.95 4.97 -13.18
C GLY A 649 -18.22 6.30 -12.91
N TYR A 650 -18.25 7.20 -13.86
CA TYR A 650 -17.44 8.43 -13.84
C TYR A 650 -18.28 9.73 -13.79
N GLY A 651 -19.60 9.65 -13.62
CA GLY A 651 -20.48 10.82 -13.55
C GLY A 651 -20.06 11.85 -12.49
N TYR A 652 -19.40 11.38 -11.41
CA TYR A 652 -18.84 12.28 -10.39
C TYR A 652 -17.79 13.28 -10.94
N GLN A 653 -17.06 12.94 -12.00
CA GLN A 653 -16.11 13.83 -12.66
C GLN A 653 -16.83 14.95 -13.43
N ASP A 654 -18.06 14.70 -13.85
CA ASP A 654 -18.94 15.64 -14.55
C ASP A 654 -19.87 16.42 -13.59
N GLY A 655 -19.67 16.26 -12.28
CA GLY A 655 -20.44 16.94 -11.24
C GLY A 655 -21.69 16.18 -10.76
N GLU A 656 -21.87 14.93 -11.16
CA GLU A 656 -22.99 14.10 -10.71
C GLU A 656 -22.71 13.51 -9.30
N PHE A 657 -22.62 14.41 -8.33
CA PHE A 657 -22.46 14.04 -6.91
C PHE A 657 -23.13 15.06 -6.00
N SER A 658 -23.30 14.69 -4.73
CA SER A 658 -23.74 15.57 -3.64
C SER A 658 -22.68 15.63 -2.53
N LEU A 659 -22.53 16.83 -1.94
CA LEU A 659 -21.61 17.05 -0.82
C LEU A 659 -22.28 17.84 0.29
#